data_54da16001ab7e41c5d31d0fa4b5bd809
#
_entry.id   54da16001ab7e41c5d31d0fa4b5bd809
#
_cell.length_a   1.000
_cell.length_b   1.000
_cell.length_c   1.000
_cell.angle_alpha   90.00
_cell.angle_beta   90.00
_cell.angle_gamma   90.00
#
_symmetry.space_group_name_H-M   'P 1'
#
loop_
_entity.id
_entity.type
_entity.pdbx_description
1 polymer ?
#
loop_
_entity_poly.entity_id
_entity_poly.type
_entity_poly.pdbx_seq_one_letter_code
_entity_poly.pdbx_strand_id
1 'polypeptide(L)'
;MQPLDVTHLPEYKLLSGDGIHVSPEVTQADTSDAERLRTQCSLNCLELILRGDDAAYEQLTAPQNEETKLRRSDFAELHEWFTNLLPTERDVNVMRYIMLVHDLGKNIDVASRVLGEDEVADHDEVLRQLLNGEDEALRNELLPTFAALDEKSQELMRRVLSQQLNLGQFMQAEAPAGVLDDFSANDSQVTGLYVAHALLDIAGVVGHVNVEGSLSLTSPLYQQAKLALAALSAQGSASDRYAQYLAARAARLGVDIDAEQLQRDKKMYALVRLACLLRIDTPAEFAKLQEAYAAQILPVQAILESELTRTGVTERATLPYYAPALLRGLVAHNGLASALTYFAHVLQEVHIADKAARKAGETGIVVADLGELARLANQGELDLDQSELRFDRKGDVYVPHFRDVPPISLNGLPTFDGEQLRGKKIMYLGMGGGSDGLQAATLSQLHKQAYGSEPVAIISVRASVKPVEGEGRHISENTFEVTPQTKAVGNWRFLEDIVAKDETISTPMYLLNSEGLDAMPAVIVRDLQALIDETGAEVVVGIDTGGDVLYRTTAVDVVDSSPDQDSVVLAALNTLGDKNPELTVLASVMAPGVDTPDYANDVLADAHASQSGIVLEYRPDVEARYKGWRMDGSGSEDGLYGKTPLALLAALRGDYGVQPLMLPRANATSSENPWRIYMNIRPAVSGLVVMQAADLYRATTK
;
A
#
# COMPACT_ATOMS: atom_id res chain seq x y z
N MET A 1 14.87 -20.98 47.69
CA MET A 1 13.70 -20.07 47.69
C MET A 1 12.51 -20.96 47.40
N GLN A 2 11.35 -20.73 47.94
CA GLN A 2 10.17 -21.53 47.57
C GLN A 2 9.63 -21.03 46.20
N PRO A 3 8.97 -21.91 45.40
CA PRO A 3 8.32 -21.51 44.19
C PRO A 3 7.32 -20.38 44.43
N LEU A 4 7.36 -19.35 43.60
CA LEU A 4 6.44 -18.21 43.66
C LEU A 4 5.07 -18.62 43.09
N ASP A 5 4.06 -18.65 43.96
CA ASP A 5 2.68 -18.81 43.54
C ASP A 5 2.08 -17.46 43.15
N VAL A 6 2.08 -17.19 41.86
CA VAL A 6 1.63 -15.90 41.31
C VAL A 6 0.12 -15.65 41.46
N THR A 7 -0.68 -16.70 41.66
CA THR A 7 -2.14 -16.57 41.80
C THR A 7 -2.56 -15.86 43.10
N HIS A 8 -1.67 -15.79 44.08
CA HIS A 8 -1.88 -15.09 45.34
C HIS A 8 -1.33 -13.66 45.34
N LEU A 9 -0.64 -13.23 44.27
CA LEU A 9 -0.07 -11.89 44.20
C LEU A 9 -1.15 -10.83 43.90
N PRO A 10 -1.00 -9.61 44.41
CA PRO A 10 -1.92 -8.52 44.16
C PRO A 10 -2.09 -8.23 42.64
N GLU A 11 -1.00 -8.28 41.90
CA GLU A 11 -0.94 -8.02 40.48
C GLU A 11 -1.80 -9.01 39.64
N TYR A 12 -1.95 -10.22 40.10
CA TYR A 12 -2.77 -11.24 39.42
C TYR A 12 -4.24 -10.81 39.29
N LYS A 13 -4.75 -10.01 40.23
CA LYS A 13 -6.12 -9.51 40.21
C LYS A 13 -6.34 -8.44 39.13
N LEU A 14 -5.25 -7.79 38.70
CA LEU A 14 -5.30 -6.77 37.64
C LEU A 14 -5.46 -7.38 36.26
N LEU A 15 -5.35 -8.70 36.09
CA LEU A 15 -5.53 -9.43 34.84
C LEU A 15 -6.99 -9.83 34.57
N SER A 16 -7.95 -9.40 35.37
CA SER A 16 -9.37 -9.71 35.22
C SER A 16 -10.24 -8.49 35.50
N GLY A 17 -11.42 -8.42 34.89
CA GLY A 17 -12.42 -7.35 35.08
C GLY A 17 -12.89 -6.71 33.80
N ASP A 18 -13.93 -5.86 33.88
CA ASP A 18 -14.57 -5.23 32.73
C ASP A 18 -13.72 -4.16 32.02
N GLY A 19 -12.58 -3.78 32.61
CA GLY A 19 -11.66 -2.76 32.11
C GLY A 19 -10.45 -3.32 31.37
N ILE A 20 -10.45 -4.58 30.89
CA ILE A 20 -9.31 -5.15 30.18
C ILE A 20 -9.53 -5.09 28.69
N HIS A 21 -8.56 -4.50 27.98
CA HIS A 21 -8.54 -4.50 26.52
C HIS A 21 -8.14 -5.87 26.01
N VAL A 22 -9.10 -6.61 25.49
CA VAL A 22 -8.89 -7.95 24.91
C VAL A 22 -8.61 -7.82 23.42
N SER A 23 -7.61 -8.57 22.93
CA SER A 23 -7.27 -8.50 21.49
C SER A 23 -8.46 -8.96 20.62
N PRO A 24 -8.61 -8.41 19.38
CA PRO A 24 -9.76 -8.67 18.49
C PRO A 24 -9.99 -10.15 18.14
N GLU A 25 -9.04 -11.02 18.44
CA GLU A 25 -9.09 -12.46 18.16
C GLU A 25 -9.99 -13.23 19.17
N VAL A 26 -10.37 -12.60 20.28
CA VAL A 26 -11.24 -13.19 21.30
C VAL A 26 -12.69 -12.86 20.94
N THR A 27 -13.31 -13.70 20.12
CA THR A 27 -14.64 -13.44 19.55
C THR A 27 -15.83 -13.96 20.36
N GLN A 28 -15.68 -14.47 21.60
CA GLN A 28 -16.80 -15.05 22.36
C GLN A 28 -16.84 -14.66 23.85
N ALA A 29 -17.98 -14.36 24.24
CA ALA A 29 -18.84 -14.22 25.44
C ALA A 29 -18.25 -14.05 26.86
N ASP A 30 -16.98 -14.27 27.13
CA ASP A 30 -16.39 -14.02 28.45
C ASP A 30 -14.98 -13.44 28.35
N THR A 31 -14.91 -12.17 27.99
CA THR A 31 -13.65 -11.44 27.81
C THR A 31 -12.99 -11.07 29.13
N SER A 32 -13.74 -11.04 30.25
CA SER A 32 -13.27 -10.58 31.54
C SER A 32 -12.12 -11.41 32.15
N ASP A 33 -12.02 -12.69 31.77
CA ASP A 33 -11.01 -13.62 32.26
C ASP A 33 -9.99 -14.07 31.18
N ALA A 34 -10.14 -13.62 29.94
CA ALA A 34 -9.35 -14.13 28.84
C ALA A 34 -7.83 -13.90 29.04
N GLU A 35 -7.41 -12.71 29.44
CA GLU A 35 -5.99 -12.39 29.68
C GLU A 35 -5.45 -13.16 30.89
N ARG A 36 -6.25 -13.34 31.94
CA ARG A 36 -5.90 -14.16 33.06
C ARG A 36 -5.66 -15.63 32.69
N LEU A 37 -6.51 -16.20 31.84
CA LEU A 37 -6.37 -17.58 31.34
C LEU A 37 -5.16 -17.72 30.38
N ARG A 38 -4.86 -16.71 29.58
CA ARG A 38 -3.65 -16.68 28.75
C ARG A 38 -2.38 -16.69 29.60
N THR A 39 -2.29 -15.80 30.59
CA THR A 39 -1.18 -15.77 31.55
C THR A 39 -1.05 -17.09 32.28
N GLN A 40 -2.17 -17.70 32.74
CA GLN A 40 -2.15 -19.00 33.40
C GLN A 40 -1.61 -20.11 32.50
N CYS A 41 -2.00 -20.11 31.20
CA CYS A 41 -1.50 -21.05 30.20
C CYS A 41 0.02 -20.88 30.00
N SER A 42 0.51 -19.65 29.87
CA SER A 42 1.94 -19.35 29.72
C SER A 42 2.75 -19.87 30.93
N LEU A 43 2.23 -19.66 32.14
CA LEU A 43 2.85 -20.18 33.38
C LEU A 43 2.84 -21.72 33.45
N ASN A 44 1.72 -22.35 33.05
CA ASN A 44 1.65 -23.80 32.94
C ASN A 44 2.65 -24.35 31.92
N CYS A 45 2.80 -23.69 30.77
CA CYS A 45 3.81 -24.05 29.79
C CYS A 45 5.23 -23.94 30.33
N LEU A 46 5.56 -22.89 31.09
CA LEU A 46 6.85 -22.76 31.79
C LEU A 46 7.13 -23.94 32.71
N GLU A 47 6.15 -24.30 33.56
CA GLU A 47 6.31 -25.42 34.49
C GLU A 47 6.50 -26.76 33.77
N LEU A 48 5.73 -27.01 32.70
CA LEU A 48 5.84 -28.23 31.90
C LEU A 48 7.20 -28.30 31.20
N ILE A 49 7.69 -27.18 30.64
CA ILE A 49 9.01 -27.13 30.02
C ILE A 49 10.12 -27.39 31.05
N LEU A 50 10.05 -26.79 32.24
CA LEU A 50 11.04 -26.99 33.29
C LEU A 50 11.04 -28.42 33.85
N ARG A 51 9.89 -29.10 33.89
CA ARG A 51 9.82 -30.52 34.26
C ARG A 51 10.54 -31.42 33.27
N GLY A 52 10.36 -31.22 31.97
CA GLY A 52 11.07 -31.90 30.89
C GLY A 52 10.80 -33.41 30.77
N ASP A 53 9.87 -33.97 31.55
CA ASP A 53 9.54 -35.40 31.50
C ASP A 53 8.50 -35.74 30.42
N ASP A 54 8.31 -37.05 30.15
CA ASP A 54 7.34 -37.50 29.16
C ASP A 54 5.91 -37.08 29.45
N ALA A 55 5.52 -37.03 30.76
CA ALA A 55 4.18 -36.60 31.13
C ALA A 55 3.97 -35.11 30.88
N ALA A 56 5.00 -34.29 31.07
CA ALA A 56 4.97 -32.86 30.75
C ALA A 56 4.87 -32.66 29.23
N TYR A 57 5.62 -33.41 28.43
CA TYR A 57 5.52 -33.36 26.98
C TYR A 57 4.09 -33.69 26.49
N GLU A 58 3.54 -34.82 26.96
CA GLU A 58 2.19 -35.22 26.52
C GLU A 58 1.13 -34.19 26.95
N GLN A 59 1.23 -33.62 28.16
CA GLN A 59 0.32 -32.55 28.60
C GLN A 59 0.46 -31.31 27.79
N LEU A 60 1.68 -30.81 27.54
CA LEU A 60 1.94 -29.59 26.76
C LEU A 60 1.37 -29.70 25.35
N THR A 61 1.54 -30.87 24.73
CA THR A 61 1.20 -31.06 23.29
C THR A 61 -0.17 -31.68 23.05
N ALA A 62 -0.92 -32.03 24.09
CA ALA A 62 -2.24 -32.66 23.98
C ALA A 62 -3.23 -31.91 23.05
N PRO A 63 -3.31 -30.57 23.08
CA PRO A 63 -4.25 -29.86 22.24
C PRO A 63 -3.73 -29.59 20.79
N GLN A 64 -2.51 -30.02 20.44
CA GLN A 64 -1.87 -29.69 19.17
C GLN A 64 -2.30 -30.61 18.02
N ASN A 65 -2.30 -30.05 16.80
CA ASN A 65 -2.48 -30.83 15.58
C ASN A 65 -1.23 -31.69 15.33
N GLU A 66 -1.43 -32.97 14.99
CA GLU A 66 -0.36 -33.95 14.75
C GLU A 66 0.65 -33.54 13.64
N GLU A 67 0.21 -32.77 12.62
CA GLU A 67 1.07 -32.32 11.53
C GLU A 67 2.12 -31.29 11.96
N THR A 68 1.78 -30.43 12.91
CA THR A 68 2.64 -29.35 13.39
C THR A 68 3.11 -29.52 14.85
N LYS A 69 2.69 -30.61 15.49
CA LYS A 69 2.97 -30.91 16.89
C LYS A 69 4.44 -30.71 17.24
N LEU A 70 4.70 -30.14 18.42
CA LEU A 70 6.04 -30.01 18.96
C LEU A 70 6.67 -31.40 19.07
N ARG A 71 7.77 -31.65 18.37
CA ARG A 71 8.48 -32.93 18.40
C ARG A 71 9.15 -33.14 19.76
N ARG A 72 9.28 -34.39 20.18
CA ARG A 72 9.99 -34.73 21.40
C ARG A 72 11.43 -34.22 21.46
N SER A 73 12.13 -34.25 20.33
CA SER A 73 13.48 -33.67 20.22
C SER A 73 13.47 -32.16 20.46
N ASP A 74 12.50 -31.44 19.91
CA ASP A 74 12.38 -30.00 20.06
C ASP A 74 11.99 -29.63 21.51
N PHE A 75 11.13 -30.43 22.14
CA PHE A 75 10.79 -30.27 23.54
C PHE A 75 11.99 -30.50 24.47
N ALA A 76 12.82 -31.53 24.19
CA ALA A 76 14.03 -31.80 24.97
C ALA A 76 15.05 -30.66 24.84
N GLU A 77 15.26 -30.12 23.64
CA GLU A 77 16.10 -28.94 23.43
C GLU A 77 15.55 -27.69 24.13
N LEU A 78 14.23 -27.50 24.11
CA LEU A 78 13.55 -26.41 24.82
C LEU A 78 13.73 -26.51 26.33
N HIS A 79 13.56 -27.72 26.90
CA HIS A 79 13.82 -27.99 28.33
C HIS A 79 15.26 -27.67 28.68
N GLU A 80 16.24 -28.16 27.93
CA GLU A 80 17.66 -27.88 28.13
C GLU A 80 17.96 -26.39 28.11
N TRP A 81 17.44 -25.69 27.11
CA TRP A 81 17.63 -24.25 26.98
C TRP A 81 17.07 -23.49 28.19
N PHE A 82 15.80 -23.76 28.59
CA PHE A 82 15.18 -23.10 29.74
C PHE A 82 15.90 -23.41 31.06
N THR A 83 16.33 -24.65 31.26
CA THR A 83 17.09 -25.05 32.46
C THR A 83 18.43 -24.33 32.56
N ASN A 84 19.12 -24.16 31.41
CA ASN A 84 20.38 -23.42 31.37
C ASN A 84 20.17 -21.90 31.52
N LEU A 85 19.08 -21.34 31.02
CA LEU A 85 18.73 -19.92 31.12
C LEU A 85 18.27 -19.55 32.55
N LEU A 86 17.56 -20.45 33.23
CA LEU A 86 16.95 -20.27 34.55
C LEU A 86 17.56 -21.26 35.58
N PRO A 87 18.87 -21.16 35.89
CA PRO A 87 19.58 -22.19 36.64
C PRO A 87 19.20 -22.23 38.15
N THR A 88 18.51 -21.20 38.63
CA THR A 88 18.12 -21.14 40.07
C THR A 88 16.63 -20.85 40.20
N GLU A 89 16.05 -21.27 41.34
CA GLU A 89 14.66 -20.97 41.69
C GLU A 89 14.38 -19.45 41.72
N ARG A 90 15.39 -18.63 42.00
CA ARG A 90 15.27 -17.17 41.86
C ARG A 90 15.03 -16.76 40.41
N ASP A 91 15.77 -17.31 39.48
CA ASP A 91 15.64 -16.97 38.04
C ASP A 91 14.28 -17.43 37.52
N VAL A 92 13.82 -18.61 37.92
CA VAL A 92 12.49 -19.13 37.61
C VAL A 92 11.39 -18.21 38.17
N ASN A 93 11.54 -17.74 39.44
CA ASN A 93 10.57 -16.82 40.05
C ASN A 93 10.54 -15.46 39.37
N VAL A 94 11.67 -14.95 38.87
CA VAL A 94 11.73 -13.75 38.05
C VAL A 94 10.97 -13.96 36.76
N MET A 95 11.15 -15.10 36.07
CA MET A 95 10.41 -15.41 34.84
C MET A 95 8.90 -15.54 35.10
N ARG A 96 8.48 -16.24 36.16
CA ARG A 96 7.06 -16.32 36.56
C ARG A 96 6.46 -14.93 36.77
N TYR A 97 7.20 -14.03 37.40
CA TYR A 97 6.72 -12.69 37.64
C TYR A 97 6.72 -11.83 36.35
N ILE A 98 7.71 -11.98 35.46
CA ILE A 98 7.67 -11.38 34.13
C ILE A 98 6.39 -11.79 33.41
N MET A 99 6.07 -13.10 33.37
CA MET A 99 4.86 -13.62 32.76
C MET A 99 3.57 -13.12 33.43
N LEU A 100 3.60 -12.76 34.69
CA LEU A 100 2.45 -12.17 35.38
C LEU A 100 2.19 -10.74 34.94
N VAL A 101 3.24 -9.93 34.77
CA VAL A 101 3.07 -8.46 34.63
C VAL A 101 3.14 -7.96 33.20
N HIS A 102 3.62 -8.75 32.23
CA HIS A 102 3.88 -8.27 30.87
C HIS A 102 2.64 -7.66 30.19
N ASP A 103 1.45 -8.15 30.48
CA ASP A 103 0.18 -7.72 29.92
C ASP A 103 -0.62 -6.75 30.80
N LEU A 104 -0.08 -6.29 31.92
CA LEU A 104 -0.82 -5.40 32.84
C LEU A 104 -1.21 -4.06 32.21
N GLY A 105 -0.48 -3.61 31.21
CA GLY A 105 -0.83 -2.40 30.47
C GLY A 105 -2.13 -2.50 29.66
N LYS A 106 -2.67 -3.71 29.45
CA LYS A 106 -3.99 -3.92 28.86
C LYS A 106 -5.14 -3.54 29.80
N ASN A 107 -4.87 -3.40 31.10
CA ASN A 107 -5.86 -2.94 32.05
C ASN A 107 -6.02 -1.43 31.94
N ILE A 108 -7.23 -0.98 31.60
CA ILE A 108 -7.55 0.43 31.34
C ILE A 108 -7.31 1.30 32.60
N ASP A 109 -7.60 0.78 33.80
CA ASP A 109 -7.36 1.52 35.04
C ASP A 109 -5.86 1.71 35.30
N VAL A 110 -5.05 0.68 34.98
CA VAL A 110 -3.58 0.79 35.03
C VAL A 110 -3.08 1.79 34.01
N ALA A 111 -3.54 1.68 32.77
CA ALA A 111 -3.14 2.56 31.68
C ALA A 111 -3.48 4.03 31.99
N SER A 112 -4.72 4.32 32.40
CA SER A 112 -5.16 5.69 32.77
C SER A 112 -4.39 6.27 33.93
N ARG A 113 -3.98 5.48 34.91
CA ARG A 113 -3.17 5.94 36.04
C ARG A 113 -1.71 6.21 35.68
N VAL A 114 -1.17 5.52 34.68
CA VAL A 114 0.21 5.68 34.22
C VAL A 114 0.35 6.80 33.21
N LEU A 115 -0.59 6.92 32.24
CA LEU A 115 -0.51 7.85 31.13
C LEU A 115 -1.35 9.11 31.34
N GLY A 116 -2.45 9.03 32.12
CA GLY A 116 -3.50 10.04 32.18
C GLY A 116 -4.76 9.62 31.42
N GLU A 117 -5.91 10.27 31.74
CA GLU A 117 -7.24 9.84 31.27
C GLU A 117 -7.45 9.94 29.75
N ASP A 118 -6.67 10.79 29.06
CA ASP A 118 -6.86 11.11 27.63
C ASP A 118 -5.77 10.51 26.70
N GLU A 119 -4.80 9.78 27.27
CA GLU A 119 -3.72 9.20 26.45
C GLU A 119 -3.97 7.72 26.16
N VAL A 120 -3.89 7.37 24.88
CA VAL A 120 -3.97 5.99 24.39
C VAL A 120 -2.59 5.56 23.92
N ALA A 121 -1.97 4.62 24.62
CA ALA A 121 -0.72 4.03 24.20
C ALA A 121 -0.83 2.50 24.13
N ASP A 122 0.13 1.87 23.48
CA ASP A 122 0.31 0.42 23.50
C ASP A 122 0.54 -0.05 24.95
N HIS A 123 0.00 -1.20 25.29
CA HIS A 123 0.13 -1.81 26.64
C HIS A 123 1.59 -2.02 27.07
N ASP A 124 2.49 -2.31 26.11
CA ASP A 124 3.94 -2.42 26.38
C ASP A 124 4.53 -1.07 26.80
N GLU A 125 4.08 0.03 26.18
CA GLU A 125 4.51 1.37 26.55
C GLU A 125 4.01 1.75 27.95
N VAL A 126 2.76 1.41 28.29
CA VAL A 126 2.22 1.60 29.65
C VAL A 126 3.09 0.90 30.67
N LEU A 127 3.43 -0.37 30.44
CA LEU A 127 4.27 -1.15 31.36
C LEU A 127 5.69 -0.56 31.45
N ARG A 128 6.27 -0.15 30.31
CA ARG A 128 7.59 0.47 30.28
C ARG A 128 7.62 1.77 31.08
N GLN A 129 6.62 2.63 30.96
CA GLN A 129 6.51 3.85 31.74
C GLN A 129 6.32 3.57 33.22
N LEU A 130 5.49 2.57 33.58
CA LEU A 130 5.30 2.16 34.96
C LEU A 130 6.60 1.66 35.60
N LEU A 131 7.38 0.85 34.87
CA LEU A 131 8.63 0.26 35.40
C LEU A 131 9.78 1.26 35.51
N ASN A 132 9.88 2.22 34.53
CA ASN A 132 11.02 3.13 34.40
C ASN A 132 10.69 4.58 34.79
N GLY A 133 9.41 4.93 34.96
CA GLY A 133 8.96 6.27 35.33
C GLY A 133 9.41 6.72 36.70
N GLU A 134 9.35 8.02 36.95
CA GLU A 134 9.77 8.66 38.21
C GLU A 134 8.78 8.47 39.36
N ASP A 135 7.51 8.08 39.09
CA ASP A 135 6.50 7.87 40.12
C ASP A 135 6.70 6.49 40.83
N GLU A 136 7.61 6.51 41.76
CA GLU A 136 7.89 5.34 42.62
C GLU A 136 6.69 4.94 43.49
N ALA A 137 5.86 5.91 43.91
CA ALA A 137 4.71 5.63 44.76
C ALA A 137 3.64 4.86 43.98
N LEU A 138 3.33 5.28 42.77
CA LEU A 138 2.40 4.60 41.86
C LEU A 138 2.91 3.19 41.51
N ARG A 139 4.22 3.07 41.14
CA ARG A 139 4.84 1.78 40.86
C ARG A 139 4.74 0.80 42.03
N ASN A 140 5.06 1.26 43.26
CA ASN A 140 4.99 0.43 44.43
C ASN A 140 3.56 0.04 44.82
N GLU A 141 2.58 0.86 44.49
CA GLU A 141 1.16 0.54 44.67
C GLU A 141 0.67 -0.50 43.69
N LEU A 142 0.97 -0.32 42.38
CA LEU A 142 0.51 -1.21 41.33
C LEU A 142 1.32 -2.51 41.23
N LEU A 143 2.62 -2.45 41.57
CA LEU A 143 3.56 -3.57 41.50
C LEU A 143 4.27 -3.80 42.82
N PRO A 144 3.55 -4.08 43.95
CA PRO A 144 4.16 -4.24 45.25
C PRO A 144 5.12 -5.44 45.32
N THR A 145 4.89 -6.48 44.52
CA THR A 145 5.81 -7.63 44.45
C THR A 145 7.11 -7.23 43.75
N PHE A 146 7.07 -6.42 42.69
CA PHE A 146 8.26 -5.86 42.04
C PHE A 146 9.08 -5.02 43.03
N ALA A 147 8.43 -4.16 43.81
CA ALA A 147 9.08 -3.33 44.81
C ALA A 147 9.78 -4.14 45.90
N ALA A 148 9.30 -5.35 46.19
CA ALA A 148 9.89 -6.27 47.18
C ALA A 148 11.06 -7.10 46.62
N LEU A 149 11.31 -7.11 45.31
CA LEU A 149 12.45 -7.78 44.71
C LEU A 149 13.76 -7.06 45.02
N ASP A 150 14.86 -7.81 44.99
CA ASP A 150 16.20 -7.19 45.07
C ASP A 150 16.50 -6.36 43.81
N GLU A 151 17.36 -5.36 43.94
CA GLU A 151 17.70 -4.39 42.89
C GLU A 151 18.16 -5.08 41.59
N LYS A 152 18.94 -6.16 41.68
CA LYS A 152 19.41 -6.89 40.50
C LYS A 152 18.26 -7.55 39.74
N SER A 153 17.26 -8.10 40.45
CA SER A 153 16.07 -8.68 39.83
C SER A 153 15.19 -7.60 39.19
N GLN A 154 15.00 -6.47 39.88
CA GLN A 154 14.26 -5.33 39.34
C GLN A 154 14.89 -4.78 38.05
N GLU A 155 16.22 -4.59 38.05
CA GLU A 155 16.94 -4.08 36.87
C GLU A 155 16.87 -5.06 35.72
N LEU A 156 17.04 -6.36 35.95
CA LEU A 156 16.91 -7.39 34.93
C LEU A 156 15.51 -7.37 34.27
N MET A 157 14.45 -7.27 35.09
CA MET A 157 13.09 -7.17 34.62
C MET A 157 12.83 -5.91 33.79
N ARG A 158 13.31 -4.75 34.28
CA ARG A 158 13.20 -3.50 33.49
C ARG A 158 13.82 -3.68 32.13
N ARG A 159 15.01 -4.23 32.04
CA ARG A 159 15.72 -4.44 30.79
C ARG A 159 15.01 -5.42 29.87
N VAL A 160 14.43 -6.48 30.36
CA VAL A 160 13.68 -7.48 29.57
C VAL A 160 12.37 -6.88 29.04
N LEU A 161 11.58 -6.25 29.94
CA LEU A 161 10.25 -5.72 29.61
C LEU A 161 10.27 -4.36 28.90
N SER A 162 11.44 -3.72 28.82
CA SER A 162 11.61 -2.48 28.02
C SER A 162 12.04 -2.74 26.58
N GLN A 163 12.20 -3.99 26.16
CA GLN A 163 12.50 -4.26 24.74
C GLN A 163 11.27 -3.95 23.89
N GLN A 164 11.47 -3.11 22.88
CA GLN A 164 10.39 -2.68 21.96
C GLN A 164 10.23 -3.57 20.72
N LEU A 165 10.80 -4.76 20.74
CA LEU A 165 10.71 -5.72 19.67
C LEU A 165 9.48 -6.61 19.87
N ASN A 166 8.62 -6.74 18.86
CA ASN A 166 7.63 -7.81 18.82
C ASN A 166 8.25 -9.04 18.14
N LEU A 167 8.54 -10.09 18.94
CA LEU A 167 9.19 -11.30 18.45
C LEU A 167 8.36 -12.01 17.36
N GLY A 168 7.03 -12.01 17.47
CA GLY A 168 6.14 -12.58 16.48
C GLY A 168 6.25 -11.90 15.12
N GLN A 169 6.22 -10.57 15.11
CA GLN A 169 6.41 -9.76 13.89
C GLN A 169 7.80 -9.95 13.30
N PHE A 170 8.83 -10.02 14.12
CA PHE A 170 10.18 -10.30 13.68
C PHE A 170 10.30 -11.69 13.03
N MET A 171 9.80 -12.74 13.69
CA MET A 171 9.86 -14.11 13.18
C MET A 171 9.05 -14.29 11.87
N GLN A 172 7.97 -13.56 11.70
CA GLN A 172 7.18 -13.56 10.46
C GLN A 172 7.75 -12.60 9.40
N ALA A 173 8.86 -11.92 9.67
CA ALA A 173 9.46 -10.89 8.83
C ALA A 173 8.46 -9.79 8.41
N GLU A 174 7.44 -9.57 9.22
CA GLU A 174 6.48 -8.48 9.08
C GLU A 174 7.17 -7.14 9.38
N ALA A 175 7.89 -7.07 10.51
CA ALA A 175 8.71 -5.92 10.85
C ALA A 175 9.96 -5.81 9.96
N PRO A 176 10.36 -4.60 9.51
CA PRO A 176 11.63 -4.38 8.82
C PRO A 176 12.82 -4.40 9.79
N ALA A 177 14.04 -4.44 9.25
CA ALA A 177 15.27 -4.59 10.03
C ALA A 177 15.47 -3.54 11.13
N GLY A 178 14.99 -2.30 10.91
CA GLY A 178 15.17 -1.18 11.84
C GLY A 178 14.56 -1.40 13.22
N VAL A 179 13.62 -2.36 13.39
CA VAL A 179 13.12 -2.73 14.74
C VAL A 179 14.22 -3.27 15.65
N LEU A 180 15.35 -3.67 15.08
CA LEU A 180 16.49 -4.18 15.85
C LEU A 180 17.45 -3.07 16.30
N ASP A 181 17.28 -1.82 15.89
CA ASP A 181 18.20 -0.73 16.28
C ASP A 181 18.13 -0.48 17.80
N ASP A 182 16.95 -0.53 18.36
CA ASP A 182 16.72 -0.34 19.80
C ASP A 182 16.91 -1.62 20.62
N PHE A 183 17.07 -2.77 19.94
CA PHE A 183 17.26 -4.05 20.63
C PHE A 183 18.71 -4.23 21.06
N SER A 184 18.94 -4.22 22.38
CA SER A 184 20.27 -4.36 22.97
C SER A 184 20.80 -5.80 22.88
N ALA A 185 21.54 -6.11 21.83
CA ALA A 185 22.20 -7.42 21.63
C ALA A 185 23.38 -7.70 22.59
N ASN A 186 23.77 -6.72 23.44
CA ASN A 186 25.00 -6.78 24.22
C ASN A 186 24.92 -7.60 25.50
N ASP A 187 23.74 -8.15 25.83
CA ASP A 187 23.53 -8.96 27.03
C ASP A 187 22.77 -10.24 26.66
N SER A 188 23.52 -11.34 26.60
CA SER A 188 22.95 -12.66 26.27
C SER A 188 21.90 -13.15 27.26
N GLN A 189 21.95 -12.74 28.53
CA GLN A 189 20.94 -13.08 29.53
C GLN A 189 19.64 -12.36 29.26
N VAL A 190 19.69 -11.05 29.01
CA VAL A 190 18.50 -10.24 28.65
C VAL A 190 17.88 -10.74 27.36
N THR A 191 18.68 -10.98 26.31
CA THR A 191 18.20 -11.51 25.03
C THR A 191 17.53 -12.87 25.22
N GLY A 192 18.17 -13.78 25.95
CA GLY A 192 17.61 -15.11 26.26
C GLY A 192 16.27 -15.04 27.02
N LEU A 193 16.22 -14.23 28.07
CA LEU A 193 14.98 -14.03 28.86
C LEU A 193 13.86 -13.37 28.06
N TYR A 194 14.21 -12.39 27.21
CA TYR A 194 13.24 -11.75 26.33
C TYR A 194 12.63 -12.75 25.35
N VAL A 195 13.45 -13.56 24.65
CA VAL A 195 12.95 -14.57 23.70
C VAL A 195 12.16 -15.66 24.43
N ALA A 196 12.60 -16.10 25.63
CA ALA A 196 11.87 -17.07 26.41
C ALA A 196 10.51 -16.55 26.89
N HIS A 197 10.47 -15.31 27.39
CA HIS A 197 9.24 -14.60 27.73
C HIS A 197 8.27 -14.53 26.55
N ALA A 198 8.71 -13.99 25.41
CA ALA A 198 7.86 -13.85 24.23
C ALA A 198 7.40 -15.22 23.66
N LEU A 199 8.22 -16.26 23.76
CA LEU A 199 7.83 -17.63 23.38
C LEU A 199 6.75 -18.20 24.31
N LEU A 200 6.84 -17.94 25.62
CA LEU A 200 5.83 -18.34 26.59
C LEU A 200 4.53 -17.56 26.40
N ASP A 201 4.59 -16.27 26.08
CA ASP A 201 3.42 -15.47 25.74
C ASP A 201 2.70 -16.05 24.52
N ILE A 202 3.42 -16.30 23.41
CA ILE A 202 2.85 -16.98 22.25
C ILE A 202 2.29 -18.36 22.59
N ALA A 203 2.94 -19.11 23.49
CA ALA A 203 2.44 -20.41 23.95
C ALA A 203 1.08 -20.29 24.65
N GLY A 204 0.84 -19.20 25.37
CA GLY A 204 -0.38 -18.91 26.12
C GLY A 204 -1.47 -18.20 25.33
N VAL A 205 -1.22 -17.72 24.10
CA VAL A 205 -2.11 -16.84 23.34
C VAL A 205 -3.54 -17.35 23.19
N VAL A 206 -3.78 -18.65 23.17
CA VAL A 206 -5.09 -19.30 23.13
C VAL A 206 -5.47 -19.97 24.46
N GLY A 207 -4.90 -19.52 25.57
CA GLY A 207 -5.15 -20.06 26.91
C GLY A 207 -6.61 -19.99 27.36
N HIS A 208 -7.37 -19.03 26.84
CA HIS A 208 -8.82 -18.94 27.05
C HIS A 208 -9.60 -20.12 26.43
N VAL A 209 -9.01 -20.84 25.47
CA VAL A 209 -9.58 -22.08 24.87
C VAL A 209 -9.06 -23.31 25.59
N ASN A 210 -7.78 -23.34 25.94
CA ASN A 210 -7.13 -24.45 26.63
C ASN A 210 -6.00 -23.94 27.53
N VAL A 211 -6.17 -24.07 28.82
CA VAL A 211 -5.19 -23.60 29.82
C VAL A 211 -4.15 -24.67 30.19
N GLU A 212 -4.41 -25.95 29.91
CA GLU A 212 -3.62 -27.08 30.38
C GLU A 212 -2.39 -27.37 29.54
N GLY A 213 -2.43 -26.98 28.24
CA GLY A 213 -1.34 -27.16 27.28
C GLY A 213 -1.33 -26.07 26.24
N SER A 214 -0.36 -26.07 25.31
CA SER A 214 -0.21 -25.06 24.30
C SER A 214 -0.68 -25.53 22.93
N LEU A 215 -1.65 -24.82 22.34
CA LEU A 215 -2.01 -24.97 20.93
C LEU A 215 -0.94 -24.38 19.99
N SER A 216 -0.25 -23.33 20.44
CA SER A 216 0.59 -22.48 19.58
C SER A 216 2.08 -22.88 19.59
N LEU A 217 2.61 -23.46 20.69
CA LEU A 217 4.01 -23.82 20.81
C LEU A 217 4.33 -25.10 20.03
N THR A 218 4.37 -24.99 18.72
CA THR A 218 4.59 -26.07 17.75
C THR A 218 6.06 -26.17 17.33
N SER A 219 6.47 -27.28 16.67
CA SER A 219 7.82 -27.42 16.12
C SER A 219 8.19 -26.31 15.13
N PRO A 220 7.36 -25.94 14.16
CA PRO A 220 7.67 -24.82 13.26
C PRO A 220 7.95 -23.51 14.03
N LEU A 221 7.12 -23.15 15.01
CA LEU A 221 7.30 -21.95 15.83
C LEU A 221 8.60 -22.00 16.64
N TYR A 222 8.86 -23.10 17.35
CA TYR A 222 10.08 -23.23 18.14
C TYR A 222 11.34 -23.14 17.29
N GLN A 223 11.34 -23.77 16.12
CA GLN A 223 12.47 -23.68 15.21
C GLN A 223 12.67 -22.25 14.66
N GLN A 224 11.61 -21.48 14.43
CA GLN A 224 11.71 -20.07 14.07
C GLN A 224 12.27 -19.23 15.22
N ALA A 225 11.82 -19.48 16.45
CA ALA A 225 12.33 -18.80 17.66
C ALA A 225 13.83 -19.06 17.87
N LYS A 226 14.32 -20.28 17.60
CA LYS A 226 15.77 -20.58 17.62
C LYS A 226 16.56 -19.73 16.63
N LEU A 227 16.07 -19.60 15.38
CA LEU A 227 16.72 -18.75 14.38
C LEU A 227 16.67 -17.28 14.80
N ALA A 228 15.57 -16.83 15.37
CA ALA A 228 15.42 -15.49 15.90
C ALA A 228 16.41 -15.23 17.05
N LEU A 229 16.50 -16.13 18.02
CA LEU A 229 17.45 -16.01 19.12
C LEU A 229 18.90 -15.94 18.63
N ALA A 230 19.27 -16.75 17.64
CA ALA A 230 20.61 -16.72 17.07
C ALA A 230 20.92 -15.36 16.40
N ALA A 231 19.97 -14.82 15.64
CA ALA A 231 20.12 -13.52 14.98
C ALA A 231 20.13 -12.35 15.98
N LEU A 232 19.26 -12.39 17.01
CA LEU A 232 19.20 -11.37 18.05
C LEU A 232 20.45 -11.34 18.92
N SER A 233 21.12 -12.51 19.10
CA SER A 233 22.39 -12.64 19.84
C SER A 233 23.62 -12.34 18.99
N ALA A 234 23.46 -12.21 17.67
CA ALA A 234 24.58 -11.97 16.77
C ALA A 234 25.11 -10.53 16.88
N GLN A 235 26.39 -10.35 16.55
CA GLN A 235 27.01 -9.04 16.43
C GLN A 235 26.76 -8.45 15.05
N GLY A 236 26.72 -7.14 14.93
CA GLY A 236 26.51 -6.42 13.68
C GLY A 236 25.40 -5.39 13.75
N SER A 237 25.16 -4.70 12.65
CA SER A 237 24.05 -3.75 12.52
C SER A 237 22.70 -4.46 12.55
N ALA A 238 21.62 -3.70 12.75
CA ALA A 238 20.26 -4.22 12.64
C ALA A 238 20.03 -4.94 11.30
N SER A 239 20.50 -4.34 10.20
CA SER A 239 20.39 -4.92 8.87
C SER A 239 21.16 -6.24 8.72
N ASP A 240 22.37 -6.35 9.32
CA ASP A 240 23.17 -7.57 9.27
C ASP A 240 22.51 -8.70 10.06
N ARG A 241 22.05 -8.42 11.28
CA ARG A 241 21.34 -9.38 12.13
C ARG A 241 20.04 -9.87 11.47
N TYR A 242 19.30 -8.95 10.88
CA TYR A 242 18.07 -9.30 10.15
C TYR A 242 18.34 -10.15 8.91
N ALA A 243 19.39 -9.80 8.13
CA ALA A 243 19.78 -10.59 6.98
C ALA A 243 20.28 -12.01 7.36
N GLN A 244 20.95 -12.16 8.52
CA GLN A 244 21.30 -13.48 9.05
C GLN A 244 20.06 -14.30 9.38
N TYR A 245 19.03 -13.70 9.97
CA TYR A 245 17.74 -14.36 10.21
C TYR A 245 17.13 -14.84 8.89
N LEU A 246 17.01 -13.95 7.90
CA LEU A 246 16.41 -14.29 6.60
C LEU A 246 17.24 -15.34 5.84
N ALA A 247 18.58 -15.30 5.89
CA ALA A 247 19.42 -16.31 5.26
C ALA A 247 19.23 -17.69 5.92
N ALA A 248 19.10 -17.73 7.25
CA ALA A 248 18.77 -18.96 7.98
C ALA A 248 17.37 -19.49 7.61
N ARG A 249 16.40 -18.61 7.38
CA ARG A 249 15.08 -18.97 6.84
C ARG A 249 15.19 -19.51 5.41
N ALA A 250 15.96 -18.86 4.53
CA ALA A 250 16.20 -19.28 3.15
C ALA A 250 16.81 -20.69 3.08
N ALA A 251 17.77 -21.00 3.96
CA ALA A 251 18.38 -22.33 4.04
C ALA A 251 17.34 -23.43 4.33
N ARG A 252 16.34 -23.16 5.18
CA ARG A 252 15.22 -24.10 5.43
C ARG A 252 14.32 -24.28 4.21
N LEU A 253 14.22 -23.27 3.37
CA LEU A 253 13.47 -23.28 2.11
C LEU A 253 14.26 -23.95 0.96
N GLY A 254 15.47 -24.47 1.24
CA GLY A 254 16.34 -25.13 0.26
C GLY A 254 17.16 -24.14 -0.59
N VAL A 255 17.29 -22.88 -0.16
CA VAL A 255 18.08 -21.86 -0.83
C VAL A 255 19.41 -21.69 -0.10
N ASP A 256 20.51 -22.00 -0.79
CA ASP A 256 21.86 -21.81 -0.28
C ASP A 256 22.35 -20.40 -0.60
N ILE A 257 22.15 -19.48 0.34
CA ILE A 257 22.51 -18.07 0.23
C ILE A 257 22.94 -17.53 1.60
N ASP A 258 24.07 -16.85 1.66
CA ASP A 258 24.51 -16.17 2.89
C ASP A 258 23.85 -14.78 3.07
N ALA A 259 24.05 -14.19 4.25
CA ALA A 259 23.44 -12.91 4.60
C ALA A 259 23.88 -11.75 3.69
N GLU A 260 25.17 -11.73 3.29
CA GLU A 260 25.74 -10.67 2.44
C GLU A 260 25.21 -10.79 1.00
N GLN A 261 25.14 -12.00 0.48
CA GLN A 261 24.55 -12.27 -0.83
C GLN A 261 23.05 -11.91 -0.83
N LEU A 262 22.32 -12.29 0.22
CA LEU A 262 20.90 -12.00 0.34
C LEU A 262 20.62 -10.49 0.37
N GLN A 263 21.42 -9.68 1.08
CA GLN A 263 21.29 -8.22 1.07
C GLN A 263 21.49 -7.59 -0.31
N ARG A 264 22.26 -8.23 -1.19
CA ARG A 264 22.50 -7.75 -2.57
C ARG A 264 21.43 -8.22 -3.54
N ASP A 265 20.77 -9.34 -3.27
CA ASP A 265 19.71 -9.92 -4.11
C ASP A 265 18.33 -9.48 -3.60
N LYS A 266 17.87 -8.29 -4.05
CA LYS A 266 16.58 -7.71 -3.65
C LYS A 266 15.40 -8.66 -3.91
N LYS A 267 15.44 -9.39 -5.01
CA LYS A 267 14.38 -10.35 -5.36
C LYS A 267 14.33 -11.50 -4.36
N MET A 268 15.48 -12.12 -4.07
CA MET A 268 15.53 -13.24 -3.11
C MET A 268 15.19 -12.76 -1.70
N TYR A 269 15.65 -11.56 -1.32
CA TYR A 269 15.30 -10.94 -0.03
C TYR A 269 13.78 -10.78 0.12
N ALA A 270 13.12 -10.19 -0.88
CA ALA A 270 11.66 -10.01 -0.90
C ALA A 270 10.92 -11.38 -0.88
N LEU A 271 11.38 -12.35 -1.66
CA LEU A 271 10.80 -13.70 -1.68
C LEU A 271 10.89 -14.41 -0.33
N VAL A 272 12.03 -14.31 0.37
CA VAL A 272 12.19 -14.90 1.71
C VAL A 272 11.30 -14.19 2.73
N ARG A 273 11.18 -12.86 2.69
CA ARG A 273 10.23 -12.12 3.52
C ARG A 273 8.78 -12.54 3.24
N LEU A 274 8.38 -12.65 1.98
CA LEU A 274 7.06 -13.13 1.60
C LEU A 274 6.81 -14.56 2.10
N ALA A 275 7.81 -15.44 2.02
CA ALA A 275 7.69 -16.79 2.56
C ALA A 275 7.45 -16.76 4.08
N CYS A 276 8.13 -15.87 4.82
CA CYS A 276 7.89 -15.71 6.26
C CYS A 276 6.48 -15.19 6.54
N LEU A 277 6.02 -14.15 5.82
CA LEU A 277 4.67 -13.58 5.95
C LEU A 277 3.57 -14.61 5.64
N LEU A 278 3.80 -15.48 4.64
CA LEU A 278 2.90 -16.54 4.23
C LEU A 278 3.04 -17.82 5.08
N ARG A 279 3.96 -17.84 6.06
CA ARG A 279 4.29 -19.00 6.91
C ARG A 279 4.70 -20.24 6.09
N ILE A 280 5.41 -20.03 5.00
CA ILE A 280 5.97 -21.09 4.15
C ILE A 280 7.25 -21.60 4.81
N ASP A 281 7.31 -22.91 5.06
CA ASP A 281 8.43 -23.56 5.75
C ASP A 281 9.04 -24.73 4.97
N THR A 282 8.52 -25.02 3.76
CA THR A 282 9.02 -26.13 2.93
C THR A 282 9.53 -25.68 1.56
N PRO A 283 10.55 -26.35 1.00
CA PRO A 283 11.03 -26.06 -0.36
C PRO A 283 9.94 -26.17 -1.44
N ALA A 284 9.00 -27.11 -1.29
CA ALA A 284 7.93 -27.31 -2.27
C ALA A 284 6.93 -26.16 -2.30
N GLU A 285 6.57 -25.59 -1.12
CA GLU A 285 5.71 -24.42 -1.05
C GLU A 285 6.44 -23.17 -1.52
N PHE A 286 7.74 -23.05 -1.20
CA PHE A 286 8.57 -21.95 -1.67
C PHE A 286 8.69 -21.93 -3.19
N ALA A 287 8.82 -23.10 -3.84
CA ALA A 287 8.79 -23.20 -5.30
C ALA A 287 7.48 -22.64 -5.90
N LYS A 288 6.32 -22.95 -5.27
CA LYS A 288 5.04 -22.38 -5.70
C LYS A 288 4.99 -20.86 -5.53
N LEU A 289 5.57 -20.33 -4.45
CA LEU A 289 5.67 -18.88 -4.25
C LEU A 289 6.56 -18.25 -5.33
N GLN A 290 7.69 -18.87 -5.67
CA GLN A 290 8.57 -18.41 -6.75
C GLN A 290 7.87 -18.41 -8.11
N GLU A 291 7.09 -19.45 -8.42
CA GLU A 291 6.27 -19.53 -9.64
C GLU A 291 5.20 -18.42 -9.66
N ALA A 292 4.44 -18.27 -8.58
CA ALA A 292 3.42 -17.23 -8.46
C ALA A 292 4.01 -15.83 -8.55
N TYR A 293 5.18 -15.59 -7.95
CA TYR A 293 5.91 -14.33 -8.05
C TYR A 293 6.44 -14.08 -9.47
N ALA A 294 7.01 -15.11 -10.12
CA ALA A 294 7.51 -14.97 -11.50
C ALA A 294 6.38 -14.71 -12.51
N ALA A 295 5.17 -15.19 -12.22
CA ALA A 295 3.97 -14.90 -13.00
C ALA A 295 3.43 -13.46 -12.77
N GLN A 296 3.91 -12.75 -11.73
CA GLN A 296 3.54 -11.35 -11.53
C GLN A 296 4.17 -10.47 -12.59
N ILE A 297 3.46 -9.40 -12.91
CA ILE A 297 3.98 -8.33 -13.75
C ILE A 297 5.14 -7.60 -13.08
N LEU A 298 6.05 -7.03 -13.88
CA LEU A 298 7.23 -6.33 -13.35
C LEU A 298 6.92 -5.23 -12.33
N PRO A 299 5.88 -4.38 -12.48
CA PRO A 299 5.56 -3.39 -11.47
C PRO A 299 5.21 -3.99 -10.11
N VAL A 300 4.43 -5.08 -10.06
CA VAL A 300 4.14 -5.80 -8.82
C VAL A 300 5.41 -6.36 -8.20
N GLN A 301 6.26 -7.00 -9.01
CA GLN A 301 7.57 -7.48 -8.56
C GLN A 301 8.43 -6.31 -8.04
N ALA A 302 8.50 -5.21 -8.78
CA ALA A 302 9.29 -4.03 -8.40
C ALA A 302 8.82 -3.38 -7.09
N ILE A 303 7.50 -3.29 -6.87
CA ILE A 303 6.92 -2.79 -5.62
C ILE A 303 7.29 -3.72 -4.46
N LEU A 304 7.05 -5.04 -4.62
CA LEU A 304 7.39 -6.02 -3.60
C LEU A 304 8.89 -5.99 -3.28
N GLU A 305 9.75 -5.94 -4.30
CA GLU A 305 11.20 -5.84 -4.10
C GLU A 305 11.59 -4.51 -3.43
N SER A 306 11.02 -3.38 -3.87
CA SER A 306 11.41 -2.09 -3.31
C SER A 306 10.94 -1.91 -1.88
N GLU A 307 9.70 -2.27 -1.56
CA GLU A 307 9.14 -2.04 -0.23
C GLU A 307 9.58 -3.10 0.80
N LEU A 308 9.69 -4.36 0.39
CA LEU A 308 10.12 -5.41 1.30
C LEU A 308 11.63 -5.45 1.55
N THR A 309 12.46 -4.74 0.79
CA THR A 309 13.90 -4.62 1.05
C THR A 309 14.27 -3.38 1.85
N ARG A 310 13.32 -2.47 2.10
CA ARG A 310 13.57 -1.30 2.95
C ARG A 310 13.78 -1.74 4.39
N THR A 311 14.77 -1.15 5.02
CA THR A 311 15.22 -1.54 6.36
C THR A 311 14.64 -0.67 7.47
N GLY A 312 14.33 0.59 7.19
CA GLY A 312 13.97 1.58 8.20
C GLY A 312 15.18 2.21 8.90
N VAL A 313 16.41 1.78 8.58
CA VAL A 313 17.64 2.29 9.19
C VAL A 313 18.16 3.53 8.45
N THR A 314 18.34 3.41 7.15
CA THR A 314 18.85 4.48 6.28
C THR A 314 17.80 5.15 5.42
N GLU A 315 16.66 4.51 5.30
CA GLU A 315 15.48 4.97 4.57
C GLU A 315 14.21 4.60 5.33
N ARG A 316 13.10 5.21 4.96
CA ARG A 316 11.81 4.94 5.56
C ARG A 316 11.24 3.60 5.09
N ALA A 317 10.83 2.73 6.02
CA ALA A 317 10.26 1.41 5.75
C ALA A 317 8.86 1.27 6.31
N THR A 318 8.04 0.44 5.69
CA THR A 318 6.69 0.10 6.16
C THR A 318 6.72 -1.19 6.97
N LEU A 319 6.08 -1.16 8.16
CA LEU A 319 5.67 -2.34 8.91
C LEU A 319 4.19 -2.59 8.57
N PRO A 320 3.88 -3.58 7.75
CA PRO A 320 2.49 -3.87 7.36
C PRO A 320 1.84 -4.77 8.42
N TYR A 321 1.38 -4.16 9.52
CA TYR A 321 0.82 -4.85 10.66
C TYR A 321 -0.43 -5.64 10.27
N TYR A 322 -0.52 -6.91 10.64
CA TYR A 322 -1.49 -7.92 10.19
C TYR A 322 -1.31 -8.42 8.75
N ALA A 323 -0.18 -8.17 8.07
CA ALA A 323 0.08 -8.73 6.74
C ALA A 323 -0.03 -10.26 6.67
N PRO A 324 0.47 -11.05 7.65
CA PRO A 324 0.31 -12.51 7.61
C PRO A 324 -1.16 -12.96 7.62
N ALA A 325 -2.02 -12.27 8.36
CA ALA A 325 -3.46 -12.57 8.41
C ALA A 325 -4.17 -12.16 7.10
N LEU A 326 -3.85 -10.98 6.57
CA LEU A 326 -4.35 -10.51 5.28
C LEU A 326 -3.98 -11.49 4.15
N LEU A 327 -2.70 -11.83 4.03
CA LEU A 327 -2.22 -12.73 2.99
C LEU A 327 -2.85 -14.12 3.10
N ARG A 328 -3.02 -14.66 4.32
CA ARG A 328 -3.70 -15.93 4.53
C ARG A 328 -5.14 -15.91 4.01
N GLY A 329 -5.90 -14.87 4.34
CA GLY A 329 -7.28 -14.71 3.87
C GLY A 329 -7.35 -14.58 2.34
N LEU A 330 -6.49 -13.75 1.76
CA LEU A 330 -6.40 -13.58 0.30
C LEU A 330 -6.03 -14.89 -0.42
N VAL A 331 -5.06 -15.63 0.08
CA VAL A 331 -4.67 -16.93 -0.51
C VAL A 331 -5.82 -17.93 -0.45
N ALA A 332 -6.54 -18.00 0.68
CA ALA A 332 -7.64 -18.93 0.87
C ALA A 332 -8.82 -18.66 -0.09
N HIS A 333 -9.14 -17.41 -0.37
CA HIS A 333 -10.32 -17.04 -1.17
C HIS A 333 -9.99 -16.69 -2.63
N ASN A 334 -8.79 -16.17 -2.91
CA ASN A 334 -8.44 -15.58 -4.21
C ASN A 334 -7.20 -16.20 -4.86
N GLY A 335 -6.50 -17.07 -4.13
CA GLY A 335 -5.26 -17.71 -4.59
C GLY A 335 -4.01 -16.84 -4.45
N LEU A 336 -2.85 -17.50 -4.52
CA LEU A 336 -1.55 -16.89 -4.20
C LEU A 336 -1.19 -15.72 -5.13
N ALA A 337 -1.45 -15.86 -6.44
CA ALA A 337 -1.12 -14.79 -7.40
C ALA A 337 -1.89 -13.50 -7.12
N SER A 338 -3.21 -13.59 -6.87
CA SER A 338 -4.05 -12.44 -6.52
C SER A 338 -3.63 -11.83 -5.19
N ALA A 339 -3.25 -12.66 -4.20
CA ALA A 339 -2.76 -12.19 -2.90
C ALA A 339 -1.49 -11.34 -3.05
N LEU A 340 -0.54 -11.75 -3.89
CA LEU A 340 0.68 -10.98 -4.16
C LEU A 340 0.38 -9.65 -4.86
N THR A 341 -0.52 -9.66 -5.85
CA THR A 341 -0.95 -8.44 -6.54
C THR A 341 -1.59 -7.44 -5.57
N TYR A 342 -2.54 -7.90 -4.76
CA TYR A 342 -3.24 -7.05 -3.80
C TYR A 342 -2.27 -6.52 -2.72
N PHE A 343 -1.40 -7.36 -2.20
CA PHE A 343 -0.43 -6.93 -1.19
C PHE A 343 0.57 -5.89 -1.73
N ALA A 344 1.03 -6.05 -2.97
CA ALA A 344 1.86 -5.05 -3.62
C ALA A 344 1.13 -3.70 -3.73
N HIS A 345 -0.17 -3.72 -4.08
CA HIS A 345 -0.97 -2.51 -4.13
C HIS A 345 -1.10 -1.85 -2.74
N VAL A 346 -1.38 -2.64 -1.69
CA VAL A 346 -1.42 -2.12 -0.31
C VAL A 346 -0.11 -1.41 0.04
N LEU A 347 1.04 -2.03 -0.23
CA LEU A 347 2.36 -1.42 0.02
C LEU A 347 2.57 -0.13 -0.79
N GLN A 348 2.09 -0.09 -2.03
CA GLN A 348 2.16 1.09 -2.88
C GLN A 348 1.31 2.24 -2.33
N GLU A 349 0.07 1.97 -1.90
CA GLU A 349 -0.82 3.00 -1.35
C GLU A 349 -0.26 3.59 -0.04
N VAL A 350 0.33 2.76 0.83
CA VAL A 350 1.07 3.25 2.00
C VAL A 350 2.26 4.11 1.59
N HIS A 351 3.02 3.69 0.57
CA HIS A 351 4.14 4.47 0.04
C HIS A 351 3.68 5.84 -0.48
N ILE A 352 2.55 5.90 -1.18
CA ILE A 352 1.96 7.14 -1.70
C ILE A 352 1.54 8.04 -0.53
N ALA A 353 0.85 7.49 0.46
CA ALA A 353 0.44 8.23 1.65
C ALA A 353 1.63 8.80 2.44
N ASP A 354 2.77 8.08 2.46
CA ASP A 354 4.02 8.49 3.15
C ASP A 354 5.01 9.28 2.25
N LYS A 355 4.62 9.60 1.01
CA LYS A 355 5.50 10.20 -0.02
C LYS A 355 6.20 11.48 0.42
N ALA A 356 5.50 12.34 1.16
CA ALA A 356 6.06 13.62 1.62
C ALA A 356 7.25 13.41 2.58
N ALA A 357 7.10 12.53 3.56
CA ALA A 357 8.14 12.17 4.53
C ALA A 357 9.34 11.49 3.82
N ARG A 358 9.06 10.57 2.91
CA ARG A 358 10.09 9.89 2.10
C ARG A 358 10.87 10.86 1.22
N LYS A 359 10.18 11.83 0.59
CA LYS A 359 10.81 12.90 -0.21
C LYS A 359 11.66 13.84 0.65
N ALA A 360 11.28 14.06 1.90
CA ALA A 360 12.06 14.82 2.88
C ALA A 360 13.31 14.07 3.36
N GLY A 361 13.47 12.80 3.01
CA GLY A 361 14.60 11.97 3.44
C GLY A 361 14.46 11.46 4.88
N GLU A 362 13.24 11.42 5.41
CA GLU A 362 12.99 10.84 6.73
C GLU A 362 13.32 9.34 6.73
N THR A 363 13.84 8.88 7.85
CA THR A 363 14.17 7.47 8.11
C THR A 363 13.19 6.87 9.12
N GLY A 364 13.42 5.61 9.52
CA GLY A 364 12.61 4.93 10.52
C GLY A 364 11.48 4.11 9.91
N ILE A 365 10.58 3.67 10.77
CA ILE A 365 9.51 2.74 10.44
C ILE A 365 8.16 3.42 10.57
N VAL A 366 7.29 3.23 9.57
CA VAL A 366 5.88 3.59 9.66
C VAL A 366 5.05 2.33 9.78
N VAL A 367 4.05 2.36 10.61
CA VAL A 367 3.09 1.26 10.77
C VAL A 367 1.93 1.48 9.83
N ALA A 368 1.61 0.46 9.02
CA ALA A 368 0.35 0.38 8.29
C ALA A 368 -0.53 -0.68 8.97
N ASP A 369 -1.61 -0.26 9.59
CA ASP A 369 -2.55 -1.18 10.24
C ASP A 369 -3.48 -1.81 9.19
N LEU A 370 -3.26 -3.08 8.89
CA LEU A 370 -4.03 -3.86 7.94
C LEU A 370 -5.11 -4.73 8.61
N GLY A 371 -5.42 -4.50 9.89
CA GLY A 371 -6.34 -5.33 10.67
C GLY A 371 -7.72 -5.45 10.03
N GLU A 372 -8.30 -4.35 9.56
CA GLU A 372 -9.60 -4.37 8.90
C GLU A 372 -9.54 -5.09 7.54
N LEU A 373 -8.50 -4.87 6.74
CA LEU A 373 -8.32 -5.60 5.48
C LEU A 373 -8.15 -7.10 5.72
N ALA A 374 -7.40 -7.46 6.76
CA ALA A 374 -7.22 -8.86 7.16
C ALA A 374 -8.54 -9.51 7.61
N ARG A 375 -9.37 -8.79 8.37
CA ARG A 375 -10.71 -9.25 8.78
C ARG A 375 -11.58 -9.53 7.56
N LEU A 376 -11.70 -8.58 6.65
CA LEU A 376 -12.48 -8.72 5.41
C LEU A 376 -11.94 -9.86 4.53
N ALA A 377 -10.63 -9.98 4.37
CA ALA A 377 -10.01 -11.04 3.59
C ALA A 377 -10.30 -12.44 4.17
N ASN A 378 -10.24 -12.60 5.49
CA ASN A 378 -10.52 -13.89 6.14
C ASN A 378 -12.01 -14.27 6.06
N GLN A 379 -12.90 -13.30 5.94
CA GLN A 379 -14.35 -13.51 5.72
C GLN A 379 -14.68 -13.75 4.23
N GLY A 380 -13.74 -13.51 3.32
CA GLY A 380 -14.00 -13.56 1.87
C GLY A 380 -14.81 -12.36 1.36
N GLU A 381 -14.86 -11.28 2.15
CA GLU A 381 -15.62 -10.05 1.88
C GLU A 381 -14.76 -8.92 1.35
N LEU A 382 -13.42 -9.12 1.27
CA LEU A 382 -12.53 -8.09 0.76
C LEU A 382 -12.75 -7.90 -0.73
N ASP A 383 -13.15 -6.70 -1.12
CA ASP A 383 -13.19 -6.31 -2.53
C ASP A 383 -11.75 -6.16 -3.05
N LEU A 384 -11.47 -6.85 -4.16
CA LEU A 384 -10.16 -6.73 -4.84
C LEU A 384 -10.09 -5.51 -5.75
N ASP A 385 -11.15 -4.70 -5.83
CA ASP A 385 -11.08 -3.39 -6.49
C ASP A 385 -10.10 -2.49 -5.72
N GLN A 386 -8.96 -2.27 -6.34
CA GLN A 386 -7.86 -1.52 -5.75
C GLN A 386 -8.03 -0.01 -5.93
N SER A 387 -8.95 0.42 -6.78
CA SER A 387 -9.08 1.83 -7.18
C SER A 387 -9.55 2.75 -6.03
N GLU A 388 -10.20 2.16 -5.03
CA GLU A 388 -10.81 2.89 -3.91
C GLU A 388 -10.04 2.77 -2.58
N LEU A 389 -9.03 1.89 -2.50
CA LEU A 389 -8.20 1.75 -1.30
C LEU A 389 -7.27 2.95 -1.14
N ARG A 390 -7.28 3.55 0.03
CA ARG A 390 -6.38 4.65 0.43
C ARG A 390 -5.93 4.44 1.87
N PHE A 391 -4.89 5.16 2.26
CA PHE A 391 -4.39 5.15 3.63
C PHE A 391 -4.33 6.57 4.19
N ASP A 392 -4.99 6.77 5.32
CA ASP A 392 -4.92 8.02 6.09
C ASP A 392 -3.94 7.88 7.26
N ARG A 393 -3.17 8.93 7.51
CA ARG A 393 -2.32 9.01 8.67
C ARG A 393 -3.13 9.38 9.92
N LYS A 394 -3.15 8.50 10.92
CA LYS A 394 -3.71 8.76 12.25
C LYS A 394 -2.58 8.66 13.28
N GLY A 395 -2.04 9.80 13.71
CA GLY A 395 -0.83 9.82 14.54
C GLY A 395 0.37 9.26 13.77
N ASP A 396 0.97 8.18 14.27
CA ASP A 396 2.12 7.51 13.64
C ASP A 396 1.73 6.24 12.85
N VAL A 397 0.44 5.99 12.70
CA VAL A 397 -0.10 4.80 12.02
C VAL A 397 -0.86 5.22 10.77
N TYR A 398 -0.68 4.46 9.67
CA TYR A 398 -1.49 4.55 8.47
C TYR A 398 -2.62 3.52 8.53
N VAL A 399 -3.86 3.98 8.39
CA VAL A 399 -5.08 3.16 8.49
C VAL A 399 -5.76 3.12 7.13
N PRO A 400 -6.15 1.93 6.61
CA PRO A 400 -6.83 1.81 5.34
C PRO A 400 -8.26 2.35 5.44
N HIS A 401 -8.70 2.98 4.38
CA HIS A 401 -10.10 3.25 4.15
C HIS A 401 -10.44 3.02 2.68
N PHE A 402 -11.68 2.61 2.42
CA PHE A 402 -12.21 2.57 1.06
C PHE A 402 -12.89 3.90 0.78
N ARG A 403 -12.46 4.52 -0.30
CA ARG A 403 -13.06 5.77 -0.76
C ARG A 403 -14.48 5.45 -1.24
N ASP A 404 -15.49 5.97 -0.55
CA ASP A 404 -16.86 5.94 -1.05
C ASP A 404 -17.02 7.06 -2.08
N VAL A 405 -16.54 6.79 -3.31
CA VAL A 405 -16.70 7.71 -4.42
C VAL A 405 -18.10 7.52 -5.00
N PRO A 406 -19.03 8.47 -4.77
CA PRO A 406 -20.35 8.35 -5.34
C PRO A 406 -20.20 8.26 -6.86
N PRO A 407 -20.94 7.34 -7.51
CA PRO A 407 -20.83 7.19 -8.95
C PRO A 407 -21.16 8.52 -9.62
N ILE A 408 -20.31 8.91 -10.59
CA ILE A 408 -20.65 10.07 -11.41
C ILE A 408 -21.98 9.81 -12.07
N SER A 409 -22.92 10.74 -11.87
CA SER A 409 -24.22 10.70 -12.48
C SER A 409 -24.28 11.69 -13.64
N LEU A 410 -24.35 11.16 -14.84
CA LEU A 410 -24.65 11.99 -16.02
C LEU A 410 -26.16 12.23 -16.18
N ASN A 411 -27.00 11.51 -15.41
CA ASN A 411 -28.43 11.65 -15.44
C ASN A 411 -28.83 13.05 -14.95
N GLY A 412 -29.62 13.76 -15.74
CA GLY A 412 -30.08 15.09 -15.41
C GLY A 412 -29.22 16.24 -15.89
N LEU A 413 -28.01 15.97 -16.40
CA LEU A 413 -27.24 16.98 -17.12
C LEU A 413 -27.95 17.33 -18.44
N PRO A 414 -28.04 18.62 -18.81
CA PRO A 414 -28.60 19.02 -20.09
C PRO A 414 -27.75 18.47 -21.25
N THR A 415 -28.36 18.30 -22.41
CA THR A 415 -27.63 17.95 -23.60
C THR A 415 -26.92 19.18 -24.17
N PHE A 416 -25.63 19.04 -24.52
CA PHE A 416 -24.84 20.08 -25.13
C PHE A 416 -25.39 20.39 -26.53
N ASP A 417 -25.58 21.66 -26.83
CA ASP A 417 -25.97 22.10 -28.18
C ASP A 417 -24.75 22.07 -29.11
N GLY A 418 -24.52 20.93 -29.74
CA GLY A 418 -23.42 20.75 -30.69
C GLY A 418 -23.55 21.56 -31.97
N GLU A 419 -24.72 22.19 -32.27
CA GLU A 419 -24.89 23.04 -33.45
C GLU A 419 -23.98 24.26 -33.39
N GLN A 420 -23.61 24.74 -32.20
CA GLN A 420 -22.61 25.80 -32.05
C GLN A 420 -21.21 25.44 -32.58
N LEU A 421 -20.91 24.16 -32.77
CA LEU A 421 -19.66 23.67 -33.35
C LEU A 421 -19.77 23.45 -34.87
N ARG A 422 -20.96 23.56 -35.45
CA ARG A 422 -21.22 23.26 -36.87
C ARG A 422 -20.42 24.18 -37.80
N GLY A 423 -19.56 23.55 -38.61
CA GLY A 423 -18.72 24.26 -39.58
C GLY A 423 -17.63 25.14 -38.97
N LYS A 424 -17.43 25.08 -37.62
CA LYS A 424 -16.41 25.87 -36.96
C LYS A 424 -15.01 25.28 -37.09
N LYS A 425 -14.02 26.18 -37.13
CA LYS A 425 -12.60 25.83 -37.03
C LYS A 425 -12.23 25.58 -35.57
N ILE A 426 -11.83 24.35 -35.23
CA ILE A 426 -11.64 23.92 -33.83
C ILE A 426 -10.21 23.43 -33.61
N MET A 427 -9.61 23.92 -32.53
CA MET A 427 -8.37 23.39 -31.95
C MET A 427 -8.69 22.47 -30.79
N TYR A 428 -8.01 21.33 -30.70
CA TYR A 428 -8.18 20.32 -29.66
C TYR A 428 -6.90 20.21 -28.85
N LEU A 429 -7.02 20.30 -27.52
CA LEU A 429 -5.88 20.32 -26.60
C LEU A 429 -6.05 19.21 -25.56
N GLY A 430 -5.16 18.22 -25.54
CA GLY A 430 -5.04 17.27 -24.42
C GLY A 430 -4.50 18.00 -23.20
N MET A 431 -5.22 17.98 -22.06
CA MET A 431 -4.91 18.79 -20.88
C MET A 431 -3.84 18.14 -20.01
N GLY A 432 -3.96 16.83 -19.77
CA GLY A 432 -3.04 16.07 -18.96
C GLY A 432 -1.95 15.37 -19.77
N GLY A 433 -1.17 14.58 -19.03
CA GLY A 433 -0.19 13.68 -19.65
C GLY A 433 -0.83 12.40 -20.20
N GLY A 434 -0.05 11.59 -20.90
CA GLY A 434 -0.49 10.26 -21.29
C GLY A 434 -1.42 10.23 -22.49
N SER A 435 -2.69 9.84 -22.32
CA SER A 435 -3.61 9.57 -23.43
C SER A 435 -4.42 10.77 -23.92
N ASP A 436 -4.37 11.92 -23.26
CA ASP A 436 -5.24 13.06 -23.58
C ASP A 436 -5.05 13.61 -24.99
N GLY A 437 -3.79 13.68 -25.45
CA GLY A 437 -3.52 14.05 -26.84
C GLY A 437 -4.12 13.08 -27.87
N LEU A 438 -4.18 11.78 -27.56
CA LEU A 438 -4.83 10.77 -28.40
C LEU A 438 -6.35 10.92 -28.37
N GLN A 439 -6.92 11.23 -27.20
CA GLN A 439 -8.36 11.46 -27.06
C GLN A 439 -8.77 12.79 -27.71
N ALA A 440 -7.90 13.80 -27.68
CA ALA A 440 -8.08 15.02 -28.44
C ALA A 440 -8.21 14.72 -29.95
N ALA A 441 -7.35 13.85 -30.49
CA ALA A 441 -7.45 13.39 -31.86
C ALA A 441 -8.76 12.60 -32.10
N THR A 442 -9.15 11.73 -31.21
CA THR A 442 -10.40 10.96 -31.28
C THR A 442 -11.62 11.89 -31.29
N LEU A 443 -11.70 12.84 -30.36
CA LEU A 443 -12.81 13.79 -30.26
C LEU A 443 -12.88 14.69 -31.49
N SER A 444 -11.74 15.09 -32.04
CA SER A 444 -11.70 15.88 -33.27
C SER A 444 -12.43 15.20 -34.45
N GLN A 445 -12.24 13.89 -34.60
CA GLN A 445 -12.90 13.10 -35.63
C GLN A 445 -14.41 12.91 -35.33
N LEU A 446 -14.78 12.72 -34.07
CA LEU A 446 -16.19 12.63 -33.66
C LEU A 446 -16.95 13.92 -33.91
N HIS A 447 -16.38 15.09 -33.56
CA HIS A 447 -16.98 16.39 -33.85
C HIS A 447 -17.08 16.67 -35.35
N LYS A 448 -16.05 16.30 -36.14
CA LYS A 448 -16.10 16.41 -37.61
C LYS A 448 -17.23 15.58 -38.20
N GLN A 449 -17.42 14.35 -37.73
CA GLN A 449 -18.50 13.47 -38.18
C GLN A 449 -19.89 13.95 -37.77
N ALA A 450 -20.04 14.36 -36.50
CA ALA A 450 -21.35 14.73 -35.95
C ALA A 450 -21.81 16.12 -36.39
N TYR A 451 -20.90 17.09 -36.45
CA TYR A 451 -21.24 18.51 -36.65
C TYR A 451 -20.62 19.12 -37.91
N GLY A 452 -19.81 18.37 -38.65
CA GLY A 452 -19.11 18.93 -39.82
C GLY A 452 -18.13 20.04 -39.44
N SER A 453 -17.58 19.99 -38.19
CA SER A 453 -16.55 20.93 -37.75
C SER A 453 -15.24 20.73 -38.54
N GLU A 454 -14.40 21.76 -38.57
CA GLU A 454 -13.09 21.73 -39.21
C GLU A 454 -11.99 21.69 -38.13
N PRO A 455 -11.43 20.51 -37.80
CA PRO A 455 -10.27 20.42 -36.89
C PRO A 455 -9.04 21.07 -37.55
N VAL A 456 -8.48 22.12 -36.92
CA VAL A 456 -7.34 22.87 -37.46
C VAL A 456 -6.02 22.57 -36.75
N ALA A 457 -6.06 22.10 -35.50
CA ALA A 457 -4.89 21.64 -34.78
C ALA A 457 -5.29 20.65 -33.69
N ILE A 458 -4.41 19.69 -33.42
CA ILE A 458 -4.45 18.78 -32.26
C ILE A 458 -3.18 19.03 -31.47
N ILE A 459 -3.27 19.23 -30.17
CA ILE A 459 -2.14 19.64 -29.33
C ILE A 459 -2.07 18.71 -28.10
N SER A 460 -0.89 18.17 -27.86
CA SER A 460 -0.56 17.45 -26.62
C SER A 460 0.34 18.32 -25.74
N VAL A 461 0.06 18.41 -24.46
CA VAL A 461 0.81 19.24 -23.50
C VAL A 461 1.69 18.36 -22.63
N ARG A 462 2.91 18.83 -22.37
CA ARG A 462 3.87 18.18 -21.47
C ARG A 462 4.42 19.17 -20.44
N ALA A 463 4.31 18.82 -19.18
CA ALA A 463 4.78 19.64 -18.06
C ALA A 463 6.29 19.72 -17.90
N SER A 464 7.04 18.95 -18.69
CA SER A 464 8.50 18.97 -18.69
C SER A 464 9.02 18.79 -20.12
N VAL A 465 10.15 19.44 -20.43
CA VAL A 465 10.80 19.28 -21.73
C VAL A 465 11.12 17.81 -21.99
N LYS A 466 10.58 17.29 -23.08
CA LYS A 466 10.78 15.91 -23.54
C LYS A 466 11.59 15.97 -24.85
N PRO A 467 12.83 15.45 -24.85
CA PRO A 467 13.68 15.53 -26.03
C PRO A 467 13.13 14.63 -27.15
N VAL A 468 13.09 15.18 -28.35
CA VAL A 468 12.70 14.48 -29.58
C VAL A 468 13.69 14.79 -30.70
N GLU A 469 13.63 14.00 -31.76
CA GLU A 469 14.33 14.25 -33.01
C GLU A 469 13.33 14.15 -34.20
N GLY A 470 13.63 14.77 -35.29
CA GLY A 470 12.73 14.79 -36.47
C GLY A 470 11.52 15.69 -36.27
N GLU A 471 11.68 16.78 -35.53
CA GLU A 471 10.64 17.81 -35.34
C GLU A 471 10.23 18.43 -36.66
N GLY A 472 8.92 18.73 -36.77
CA GLY A 472 8.37 19.49 -37.89
C GLY A 472 8.51 21.00 -37.68
N ARG A 473 7.56 21.75 -38.23
CA ARG A 473 7.54 23.21 -38.12
C ARG A 473 7.37 23.66 -36.66
N HIS A 474 8.20 24.61 -36.23
CA HIS A 474 8.10 25.22 -34.90
C HIS A 474 7.10 26.40 -34.91
N ILE A 475 6.24 26.42 -33.89
CA ILE A 475 5.39 27.55 -33.55
C ILE A 475 6.14 28.48 -32.58
N SER A 476 6.90 27.90 -31.68
CA SER A 476 7.78 28.57 -30.73
C SER A 476 8.97 27.67 -30.40
N GLU A 477 9.81 28.12 -29.47
CA GLU A 477 10.90 27.28 -28.93
C GLU A 477 10.40 25.99 -28.29
N ASN A 478 9.21 26.04 -27.70
CA ASN A 478 8.64 24.95 -26.90
C ASN A 478 7.52 24.18 -27.60
N THR A 479 7.01 24.68 -28.76
CA THR A 479 5.90 24.07 -29.48
C THR A 479 6.24 23.83 -30.94
N PHE A 480 6.11 22.59 -31.36
CA PHE A 480 6.44 22.17 -32.71
C PHE A 480 5.46 21.11 -33.23
N GLU A 481 5.37 21.04 -34.55
CA GLU A 481 4.58 20.05 -35.26
C GLU A 481 5.21 18.67 -35.15
N VAL A 482 4.41 17.68 -34.75
CA VAL A 482 4.79 16.26 -34.73
C VAL A 482 4.54 15.68 -36.11
N THR A 483 5.57 15.12 -36.71
CA THR A 483 5.52 14.46 -38.00
C THR A 483 5.63 12.94 -37.85
N PRO A 484 5.32 12.15 -38.94
CA PRO A 484 5.57 10.70 -38.89
C PRO A 484 7.03 10.31 -38.65
N GLN A 485 7.99 11.26 -38.79
CA GLN A 485 9.41 11.06 -38.57
C GLN A 485 9.86 11.47 -37.15
N THR A 486 9.01 12.17 -36.41
CA THR A 486 9.33 12.62 -35.05
C THR A 486 9.43 11.42 -34.10
N LYS A 487 10.49 11.36 -33.33
CA LYS A 487 10.77 10.24 -32.38
C LYS A 487 11.23 10.75 -31.02
N ALA A 488 10.89 10.02 -29.98
CA ALA A 488 11.43 10.27 -28.66
C ALA A 488 12.94 9.99 -28.60
N VAL A 489 13.68 10.82 -27.89
CA VAL A 489 15.07 10.56 -27.51
C VAL A 489 15.12 10.10 -26.05
N GLY A 490 15.51 8.85 -25.81
CA GLY A 490 15.50 8.24 -24.49
C GLY A 490 14.24 7.39 -24.20
N ASN A 491 14.03 7.07 -22.92
CA ASN A 491 13.03 6.08 -22.48
C ASN A 491 11.70 6.72 -22.00
N TRP A 492 11.19 7.74 -22.66
CA TRP A 492 9.91 8.33 -22.33
C TRP A 492 8.83 7.98 -23.37
N ARG A 493 7.57 8.06 -22.96
CA ARG A 493 6.41 7.78 -23.83
C ARG A 493 6.21 8.91 -24.82
N PHE A 494 6.20 8.56 -26.10
CA PHE A 494 5.85 9.46 -27.19
C PHE A 494 4.70 8.85 -27.99
N LEU A 495 3.50 9.37 -27.77
CA LEU A 495 2.26 8.84 -28.35
C LEU A 495 1.78 9.69 -29.55
N GLU A 496 2.27 10.89 -29.63
CA GLU A 496 1.87 11.92 -30.60
C GLU A 496 2.26 11.52 -32.02
N ASP A 497 3.33 10.76 -32.19
CA ASP A 497 3.77 10.24 -33.49
C ASP A 497 2.76 9.24 -34.10
N ILE A 498 1.96 8.58 -33.29
CA ILE A 498 0.92 7.64 -33.69
C ILE A 498 -0.21 8.40 -34.38
N VAL A 499 -0.62 9.54 -33.82
CA VAL A 499 -1.60 10.44 -34.46
C VAL A 499 -1.05 10.98 -35.77
N ALA A 500 0.21 11.39 -35.78
CA ALA A 500 0.86 11.91 -36.98
C ALA A 500 1.05 10.85 -38.08
N LYS A 501 1.09 9.57 -37.74
CA LYS A 501 1.16 8.43 -38.67
C LYS A 501 -0.20 7.93 -39.14
N ASP A 502 -1.29 8.33 -38.49
CA ASP A 502 -2.65 7.91 -38.89
C ASP A 502 -3.12 8.69 -40.11
N GLU A 503 -3.04 8.07 -41.27
CA GLU A 503 -3.45 8.66 -42.57
C GLU A 503 -4.93 9.09 -42.60
N THR A 504 -5.75 8.64 -41.65
CA THR A 504 -7.16 9.05 -41.53
C THR A 504 -7.33 10.40 -40.84
N ILE A 505 -6.27 10.88 -40.15
CA ILE A 505 -6.22 12.17 -39.46
C ILE A 505 -5.38 13.14 -40.25
N SER A 506 -6.05 14.05 -40.98
CA SER A 506 -5.38 15.07 -41.78
C SER A 506 -5.02 16.35 -40.99
N THR A 507 -5.46 16.44 -39.73
CA THR A 507 -5.23 17.60 -38.85
C THR A 507 -3.82 17.56 -38.31
N PRO A 508 -3.03 18.65 -38.33
CA PRO A 508 -1.69 18.69 -37.78
C PRO A 508 -1.69 18.41 -36.27
N MET A 509 -0.72 17.59 -35.83
CA MET A 509 -0.48 17.30 -34.44
C MET A 509 0.70 18.13 -33.92
N TYR A 510 0.58 18.74 -32.75
CA TYR A 510 1.62 19.56 -32.11
C TYR A 510 1.95 18.99 -30.73
N LEU A 511 3.23 19.07 -30.36
CA LEU A 511 3.68 18.85 -29.00
C LEU A 511 4.07 20.19 -28.38
N LEU A 512 3.47 20.51 -27.24
CA LEU A 512 3.80 21.67 -26.43
C LEU A 512 4.60 21.18 -25.21
N ASN A 513 5.90 21.47 -25.19
CA ASN A 513 6.82 21.15 -24.09
C ASN A 513 7.02 22.35 -23.19
N SER A 514 6.58 22.30 -21.94
CA SER A 514 6.87 23.35 -20.95
C SER A 514 8.14 23.04 -20.19
N GLU A 515 8.85 24.06 -19.70
CA GLU A 515 10.01 23.93 -18.82
C GLU A 515 9.63 23.58 -17.37
N GLY A 516 8.35 23.34 -17.10
CA GLY A 516 7.79 23.00 -15.79
C GLY A 516 6.39 23.58 -15.64
N LEU A 517 5.71 23.19 -14.57
CA LEU A 517 4.34 23.60 -14.27
C LEU A 517 4.21 25.14 -14.12
N ASP A 518 5.22 25.78 -13.52
CA ASP A 518 5.21 27.25 -13.31
C ASP A 518 5.28 28.04 -14.61
N ALA A 519 5.98 27.54 -15.63
CA ALA A 519 6.10 28.18 -16.93
C ALA A 519 4.91 27.87 -17.86
N MET A 520 4.20 26.77 -17.61
CA MET A 520 3.19 26.18 -18.48
C MET A 520 2.06 27.14 -18.89
N PRO A 521 1.40 27.91 -17.98
CA PRO A 521 0.29 28.77 -18.37
C PRO A 521 0.67 29.82 -19.41
N ALA A 522 1.81 30.46 -19.22
CA ALA A 522 2.30 31.51 -20.14
C ALA A 522 2.66 30.93 -21.52
N VAL A 523 3.29 29.74 -21.54
CA VAL A 523 3.66 29.02 -22.76
C VAL A 523 2.41 28.62 -23.53
N ILE A 524 1.43 27.99 -22.84
CA ILE A 524 0.16 27.57 -23.46
C ILE A 524 -0.57 28.75 -24.08
N VAL A 525 -0.81 29.81 -23.31
CA VAL A 525 -1.55 30.99 -23.77
C VAL A 525 -0.85 31.62 -24.99
N ARG A 526 0.48 31.78 -24.97
CA ARG A 526 1.26 32.33 -26.05
C ARG A 526 1.15 31.50 -27.35
N ASP A 527 1.36 30.19 -27.18
CA ASP A 527 1.48 29.29 -28.36
C ASP A 527 0.12 28.93 -28.94
N LEU A 528 -0.93 28.80 -28.14
CA LEU A 528 -2.29 28.68 -28.60
C LEU A 528 -2.71 29.98 -29.33
N GLN A 529 -2.37 31.16 -28.83
CA GLN A 529 -2.68 32.43 -29.52
C GLN A 529 -2.02 32.47 -30.92
N ALA A 530 -0.74 32.06 -31.00
CA ALA A 530 -0.05 32.02 -32.30
C ALA A 530 -0.74 31.09 -33.31
N LEU A 531 -1.17 29.91 -32.82
CA LEU A 531 -1.92 28.95 -33.65
C LEU A 531 -3.31 29.45 -34.01
N ILE A 532 -4.01 30.17 -33.13
CA ILE A 532 -5.31 30.80 -33.39
C ILE A 532 -5.17 31.85 -34.52
N ASP A 533 -4.15 32.73 -34.39
CA ASP A 533 -3.89 33.79 -35.36
C ASP A 533 -3.56 33.21 -36.73
N GLU A 534 -2.88 32.07 -36.78
CA GLU A 534 -2.50 31.42 -38.04
C GLU A 534 -3.68 30.65 -38.68
N THR A 535 -4.41 29.86 -37.88
CA THR A 535 -5.44 28.93 -38.40
C THR A 535 -6.82 29.57 -38.51
N GLY A 536 -7.04 30.67 -37.79
CA GLY A 536 -8.33 31.29 -37.63
C GLY A 536 -9.31 30.43 -36.85
N ALA A 537 -8.79 29.71 -35.82
CA ALA A 537 -9.63 28.89 -34.95
C ALA A 537 -10.67 29.76 -34.22
N GLU A 538 -11.90 29.29 -34.19
CA GLU A 538 -13.06 29.95 -33.58
C GLU A 538 -13.42 29.28 -32.21
N VAL A 539 -12.96 28.04 -32.01
CA VAL A 539 -13.21 27.23 -30.83
C VAL A 539 -11.92 26.55 -30.38
N VAL A 540 -11.68 26.52 -29.10
CA VAL A 540 -10.65 25.67 -28.44
C VAL A 540 -11.35 24.72 -27.51
N VAL A 541 -11.01 23.42 -27.59
CA VAL A 541 -11.55 22.38 -26.72
C VAL A 541 -10.41 21.72 -25.96
N GLY A 542 -10.34 21.94 -24.65
CA GLY A 542 -9.48 21.18 -23.74
C GLY A 542 -10.10 19.82 -23.46
N ILE A 543 -9.32 18.76 -23.50
CA ILE A 543 -9.77 17.39 -23.27
C ILE A 543 -8.97 16.80 -22.11
N ASP A 544 -9.68 16.41 -21.08
CA ASP A 544 -9.21 15.59 -19.99
C ASP A 544 -9.81 14.20 -20.13
N THR A 545 -9.02 13.17 -19.80
CA THR A 545 -9.43 11.78 -19.93
C THR A 545 -9.39 11.09 -18.58
N GLY A 546 -10.57 10.85 -17.98
CA GLY A 546 -10.71 10.22 -16.67
C GLY A 546 -11.44 11.08 -15.67
N GLY A 547 -11.14 12.36 -15.63
CA GLY A 547 -11.82 13.37 -14.82
C GLY A 547 -10.98 13.97 -13.70
N ASP A 548 -9.66 13.87 -13.77
CA ASP A 548 -8.77 14.50 -12.78
C ASP A 548 -8.76 16.04 -12.88
N VAL A 549 -9.13 16.63 -14.02
CA VAL A 549 -9.42 18.07 -14.14
C VAL A 549 -10.52 18.55 -13.17
N LEU A 550 -11.36 17.66 -12.66
CA LEU A 550 -12.43 17.98 -11.71
C LEU A 550 -11.93 18.14 -10.27
N TYR A 551 -10.65 17.91 -9.98
CA TYR A 551 -10.08 18.16 -8.66
C TYR A 551 -10.07 19.66 -8.34
N ARG A 552 -10.41 20.00 -7.08
CA ARG A 552 -10.25 21.37 -6.58
C ARG A 552 -8.77 21.65 -6.32
N THR A 553 -8.28 22.80 -6.75
CA THR A 553 -6.86 23.19 -6.64
C THR A 553 -6.36 23.27 -5.19
N THR A 554 -7.25 23.33 -4.22
CA THR A 554 -6.95 23.33 -2.78
C THR A 554 -7.12 21.96 -2.12
N ALA A 555 -7.57 20.94 -2.84
CA ALA A 555 -7.76 19.60 -2.28
C ALA A 555 -6.42 18.87 -2.15
N VAL A 556 -6.13 18.39 -0.93
CA VAL A 556 -4.86 17.72 -0.57
C VAL A 556 -4.83 16.27 -1.09
N ASP A 557 -5.96 15.74 -1.56
CA ASP A 557 -6.11 14.33 -1.98
C ASP A 557 -5.76 14.15 -3.45
N VAL A 558 -4.47 14.21 -3.73
CA VAL A 558 -3.95 14.01 -5.07
C VAL A 558 -3.44 12.59 -5.21
N VAL A 559 -4.12 11.79 -5.99
CA VAL A 559 -3.69 10.45 -6.36
C VAL A 559 -3.15 10.44 -7.79
N ASP A 560 -1.84 10.27 -7.89
CA ASP A 560 -1.07 9.57 -8.93
C ASP A 560 -1.03 10.03 -10.38
N SER A 561 -1.82 10.93 -10.84
CA SER A 561 -1.64 11.62 -12.12
C SER A 561 -1.49 13.09 -11.80
N SER A 562 -0.59 13.80 -12.43
CA SER A 562 -0.33 15.22 -12.16
C SER A 562 -1.62 16.06 -12.20
N PRO A 563 -2.48 16.10 -11.16
CA PRO A 563 -3.65 16.99 -11.17
C PRO A 563 -3.22 18.45 -11.29
N ASP A 564 -1.98 18.73 -10.87
CA ASP A 564 -1.36 20.02 -11.08
C ASP A 564 -1.27 20.40 -12.57
N GLN A 565 -1.01 19.44 -13.48
CA GLN A 565 -0.91 19.74 -14.90
C GLN A 565 -2.27 20.14 -15.49
N ASP A 566 -3.32 19.34 -15.24
CA ASP A 566 -4.67 19.62 -15.79
C ASP A 566 -5.23 20.93 -15.24
N SER A 567 -5.06 21.20 -13.96
CA SER A 567 -5.44 22.45 -13.31
C SER A 567 -4.70 23.66 -13.90
N VAL A 568 -3.42 23.50 -14.20
CA VAL A 568 -2.58 24.56 -14.80
C VAL A 568 -3.00 24.82 -16.24
N VAL A 569 -3.29 23.78 -17.01
CA VAL A 569 -3.81 23.90 -18.40
C VAL A 569 -5.20 24.55 -18.39
N LEU A 570 -6.08 24.17 -17.47
CA LEU A 570 -7.39 24.79 -17.30
C LEU A 570 -7.29 26.29 -17.00
N ALA A 571 -6.37 26.69 -16.10
CA ALA A 571 -6.10 28.08 -15.81
C ALA A 571 -5.61 28.87 -17.06
N ALA A 572 -4.79 28.22 -17.87
CA ALA A 572 -4.33 28.80 -19.14
C ALA A 572 -5.49 28.97 -20.15
N LEU A 573 -6.37 27.97 -20.26
CA LEU A 573 -7.57 28.05 -21.12
C LEU A 573 -8.53 29.15 -20.65
N ASN A 574 -8.74 29.30 -19.34
CA ASN A 574 -9.52 30.41 -18.81
C ASN A 574 -8.90 31.76 -19.19
N THR A 575 -7.58 31.91 -19.02
CA THR A 575 -6.84 33.13 -19.39
C THR A 575 -6.93 33.42 -20.89
N LEU A 576 -6.89 32.36 -21.72
CA LEU A 576 -7.02 32.49 -23.20
C LEU A 576 -8.41 33.04 -23.57
N GLY A 577 -9.48 32.51 -22.93
CA GLY A 577 -10.85 33.00 -23.13
C GLY A 577 -11.03 34.44 -22.71
N ASP A 578 -10.48 34.86 -21.57
CA ASP A 578 -10.50 36.24 -21.07
C ASP A 578 -9.84 37.22 -22.04
N LYS A 579 -8.77 36.80 -22.74
CA LYS A 579 -8.05 37.61 -23.72
C LYS A 579 -8.76 37.67 -25.06
N ASN A 580 -9.58 36.69 -25.40
CA ASN A 580 -10.24 36.56 -26.68
C ASN A 580 -11.77 36.37 -26.51
N PRO A 581 -12.54 37.43 -26.23
CA PRO A 581 -13.99 37.33 -25.98
C PRO A 581 -14.82 36.71 -27.12
N GLU A 582 -14.32 36.71 -28.33
CA GLU A 582 -14.98 36.12 -29.51
C GLU A 582 -14.64 34.62 -29.67
N LEU A 583 -13.66 34.11 -28.94
CA LEU A 583 -13.23 32.72 -28.95
C LEU A 583 -14.11 31.91 -28.01
N THR A 584 -14.65 30.79 -28.48
CA THR A 584 -15.31 29.83 -27.59
C THR A 584 -14.26 28.89 -27.01
N VAL A 585 -14.13 28.83 -25.69
CA VAL A 585 -13.17 27.92 -25.00
C VAL A 585 -13.95 26.93 -24.14
N LEU A 586 -13.91 25.68 -24.53
CA LEU A 586 -14.60 24.58 -23.89
C LEU A 586 -13.60 23.67 -23.17
N ALA A 587 -14.07 23.06 -22.07
CA ALA A 587 -13.43 21.90 -21.45
C ALA A 587 -14.34 20.67 -21.65
N SER A 588 -13.72 19.52 -21.87
CA SER A 588 -14.42 18.26 -22.08
C SER A 588 -13.78 17.17 -21.24
N VAL A 589 -14.60 16.35 -20.57
CA VAL A 589 -14.15 15.17 -19.81
C VAL A 589 -14.65 13.94 -20.53
N MET A 590 -13.73 13.13 -21.02
CA MET A 590 -13.99 11.83 -21.64
C MET A 590 -13.73 10.73 -20.61
N ALA A 591 -14.60 9.73 -20.58
CA ALA A 591 -14.56 8.62 -19.62
C ALA A 591 -14.59 9.09 -18.14
N PRO A 592 -15.53 9.98 -17.75
CA PRO A 592 -15.63 10.46 -16.38
C PRO A 592 -15.90 9.29 -15.43
N GLY A 593 -15.26 9.31 -14.25
CA GLY A 593 -15.38 8.25 -13.25
C GLY A 593 -14.18 7.30 -13.19
N VAL A 594 -13.16 7.49 -14.03
CA VAL A 594 -11.92 6.73 -13.96
C VAL A 594 -10.96 7.32 -12.92
N ASP A 595 -10.79 8.66 -12.94
CA ASP A 595 -9.85 9.41 -12.10
C ASP A 595 -10.52 10.58 -11.37
N THR A 596 -11.84 10.55 -11.18
CA THR A 596 -12.59 11.67 -10.61
C THR A 596 -12.55 11.74 -9.08
N PRO A 597 -12.61 12.96 -8.49
CA PRO A 597 -12.80 13.12 -7.06
C PRO A 597 -14.22 12.70 -6.60
N ASP A 598 -14.40 12.44 -5.31
CA ASP A 598 -15.67 12.09 -4.69
C ASP A 598 -16.75 13.19 -4.81
N TYR A 599 -16.33 14.46 -4.90
CA TYR A 599 -17.19 15.63 -5.11
C TYR A 599 -17.38 16.02 -6.59
N ALA A 600 -17.02 15.14 -7.53
CA ALA A 600 -17.07 15.47 -8.97
C ALA A 600 -18.48 15.87 -9.45
N ASN A 601 -19.54 15.25 -8.91
CA ASN A 601 -20.92 15.61 -9.24
C ASN A 601 -21.22 17.08 -8.88
N ASP A 602 -20.70 17.59 -7.75
CA ASP A 602 -20.87 18.97 -7.34
C ASP A 602 -20.12 19.92 -8.28
N VAL A 603 -18.89 19.55 -8.68
CA VAL A 603 -18.10 20.32 -9.64
C VAL A 603 -18.79 20.38 -10.99
N LEU A 604 -19.32 19.27 -11.49
CA LEU A 604 -20.06 19.24 -12.76
C LEU A 604 -21.33 20.12 -12.71
N ALA A 605 -22.05 20.10 -11.59
CA ALA A 605 -23.23 20.94 -11.39
C ALA A 605 -22.85 22.45 -11.33
N ASP A 606 -21.81 22.79 -10.56
CA ASP A 606 -21.29 24.16 -10.43
C ASP A 606 -20.72 24.70 -11.75
N ALA A 607 -20.13 23.84 -12.57
CA ALA A 607 -19.60 24.16 -13.89
C ALA A 607 -20.68 24.17 -15.00
N HIS A 608 -21.95 23.97 -14.64
CA HIS A 608 -23.04 23.88 -15.63
C HIS A 608 -22.75 22.90 -16.75
N ALA A 609 -22.16 21.75 -16.40
CA ALA A 609 -21.78 20.73 -17.36
C ALA A 609 -22.98 20.19 -18.15
N SER A 610 -22.73 19.81 -19.39
CA SER A 610 -23.71 19.21 -20.29
C SER A 610 -23.19 17.87 -20.78
N GLN A 611 -24.09 16.90 -21.02
CA GLN A 611 -23.71 15.70 -21.77
C GLN A 611 -23.46 16.08 -23.22
N SER A 612 -22.38 15.56 -23.80
CA SER A 612 -22.20 15.68 -25.26
C SER A 612 -23.36 14.99 -25.96
N GLY A 613 -23.88 15.62 -27.02
CA GLY A 613 -24.84 14.97 -27.92
C GLY A 613 -24.23 13.84 -28.76
N ILE A 614 -22.93 13.60 -28.63
CA ILE A 614 -22.22 12.51 -29.27
C ILE A 614 -22.35 11.26 -28.42
N VAL A 615 -22.95 10.24 -29.01
CA VAL A 615 -22.98 8.90 -28.38
C VAL A 615 -21.63 8.24 -28.64
N LEU A 616 -20.90 7.95 -27.56
CA LEU A 616 -19.73 7.09 -27.64
C LEU A 616 -20.22 5.64 -27.75
N GLU A 617 -20.06 5.03 -28.89
CA GLU A 617 -20.45 3.64 -29.15
C GLU A 617 -19.20 2.77 -29.33
N TYR A 618 -19.30 1.52 -28.88
CA TYR A 618 -18.28 0.54 -29.21
C TYR A 618 -18.23 0.33 -30.71
N ARG A 619 -17.08 0.59 -31.28
CA ARG A 619 -16.81 0.35 -32.69
C ARG A 619 -15.50 -0.42 -32.84
N PRO A 620 -15.50 -1.52 -33.58
CA PRO A 620 -14.29 -2.31 -33.82
C PRO A 620 -13.12 -1.50 -34.41
N ASP A 621 -13.41 -0.45 -35.21
CA ASP A 621 -12.38 0.43 -35.76
C ASP A 621 -11.72 1.32 -34.69
N VAL A 622 -12.46 1.77 -33.68
CA VAL A 622 -11.91 2.51 -32.55
C VAL A 622 -11.03 1.59 -31.70
N GLU A 623 -11.50 0.39 -31.41
CA GLU A 623 -10.68 -0.62 -30.72
C GLU A 623 -9.44 -0.99 -31.53
N ALA A 624 -9.58 -1.21 -32.84
CA ALA A 624 -8.45 -1.51 -33.71
C ALA A 624 -7.46 -0.36 -33.76
N ARG A 625 -7.92 0.89 -33.72
CA ARG A 625 -7.08 2.09 -33.65
C ARG A 625 -6.34 2.13 -32.31
N TYR A 626 -7.02 1.93 -31.17
CA TYR A 626 -6.36 1.86 -29.86
C TYR A 626 -5.38 0.67 -29.77
N LYS A 627 -5.69 -0.47 -30.36
CA LYS A 627 -4.76 -1.60 -30.49
C LYS A 627 -3.59 -1.30 -31.42
N GLY A 628 -3.80 -0.49 -32.46
CA GLY A 628 -2.77 -0.03 -33.38
C GLY A 628 -1.82 1.01 -32.78
N TRP A 629 -2.24 1.73 -31.75
CA TRP A 629 -1.45 2.73 -31.06
C TRP A 629 -0.51 2.08 -30.03
N ARG A 630 0.63 1.61 -30.48
CA ARG A 630 1.62 0.84 -29.68
C ARG A 630 2.73 1.72 -29.15
N MET A 631 3.24 1.38 -27.97
CA MET A 631 4.24 2.20 -27.30
C MET A 631 5.66 2.14 -27.88
N ASP A 632 6.01 1.15 -28.70
CA ASP A 632 7.41 0.92 -29.05
C ASP A 632 7.67 0.54 -30.51
N GLY A 633 6.66 0.52 -31.36
CA GLY A 633 6.82 0.08 -32.74
C GLY A 633 7.21 -1.40 -32.92
N SER A 634 7.22 -2.20 -31.85
CA SER A 634 7.75 -3.57 -31.82
C SER A 634 6.84 -4.62 -32.44
N GLY A 635 5.67 -4.25 -32.91
CA GLY A 635 4.79 -5.17 -33.60
C GLY A 635 4.00 -6.16 -32.72
N SER A 636 4.01 -6.04 -31.39
CA SER A 636 3.24 -6.90 -30.49
C SER A 636 1.74 -6.57 -30.49
N GLU A 637 0.86 -7.58 -30.38
CA GLU A 637 -0.59 -7.43 -30.55
C GLU A 637 -1.33 -6.75 -29.37
N ASP A 638 -0.63 -6.41 -28.25
CA ASP A 638 -1.25 -6.05 -26.98
C ASP A 638 -1.16 -4.56 -26.61
N GLY A 639 -1.10 -3.69 -27.58
CA GLY A 639 -0.75 -2.28 -27.38
C GLY A 639 -1.89 -1.32 -27.06
N LEU A 640 -2.59 -1.43 -25.93
CA LEU A 640 -3.48 -0.39 -25.44
C LEU A 640 -2.77 0.52 -24.44
N TYR A 641 -3.04 1.83 -24.54
CA TYR A 641 -2.35 2.85 -23.74
C TYR A 641 -3.17 3.37 -22.59
N GLY A 642 -2.66 3.14 -21.40
CA GLY A 642 -3.21 3.70 -20.16
C GLY A 642 -4.49 3.02 -19.68
N LYS A 643 -4.78 3.20 -18.40
CA LYS A 643 -5.99 2.63 -17.75
C LYS A 643 -7.27 3.22 -18.34
N THR A 644 -7.30 4.50 -18.64
CA THR A 644 -8.52 5.21 -19.06
C THR A 644 -9.05 4.79 -20.42
N PRO A 645 -8.23 4.66 -21.48
CA PRO A 645 -8.70 4.07 -22.74
C PRO A 645 -9.24 2.65 -22.61
N LEU A 646 -8.62 1.84 -21.75
CA LEU A 646 -9.09 0.47 -21.48
C LEU A 646 -10.42 0.45 -20.73
N ALA A 647 -10.56 1.31 -19.71
CA ALA A 647 -11.82 1.47 -18.97
C ALA A 647 -12.94 1.95 -19.89
N LEU A 648 -12.65 2.92 -20.76
CA LEU A 648 -13.60 3.40 -21.77
C LEU A 648 -14.04 2.27 -22.72
N LEU A 649 -13.12 1.48 -23.25
CA LEU A 649 -13.46 0.35 -24.11
C LEU A 649 -14.31 -0.69 -23.40
N ALA A 650 -13.98 -1.02 -22.16
CA ALA A 650 -14.79 -1.94 -21.34
C ALA A 650 -16.21 -1.38 -21.15
N ALA A 651 -16.34 -0.11 -20.79
CA ALA A 651 -17.64 0.55 -20.63
C ALA A 651 -18.45 0.56 -21.94
N LEU A 652 -17.81 0.83 -23.08
CA LEU A 652 -18.46 0.84 -24.40
C LEU A 652 -18.92 -0.57 -24.82
N ARG A 653 -18.27 -1.62 -24.35
CA ARG A 653 -18.72 -3.02 -24.54
C ARG A 653 -19.85 -3.42 -23.61
N GLY A 654 -20.11 -2.63 -22.56
CA GLY A 654 -21.04 -2.98 -21.50
C GLY A 654 -20.45 -3.90 -20.44
N ASP A 655 -19.12 -4.03 -20.38
CA ASP A 655 -18.38 -4.81 -19.37
C ASP A 655 -18.32 -3.99 -18.07
N TYR A 656 -19.43 -3.91 -17.36
CA TYR A 656 -19.52 -3.16 -16.09
C TYR A 656 -19.12 -4.01 -14.89
N GLY A 657 -18.95 -3.33 -13.75
CA GLY A 657 -18.45 -3.94 -12.52
C GLY A 657 -16.92 -4.03 -12.49
N VAL A 658 -16.38 -4.82 -11.58
CA VAL A 658 -14.94 -4.98 -11.42
C VAL A 658 -14.35 -5.77 -12.60
N GLN A 659 -13.59 -5.08 -13.44
CA GLN A 659 -12.98 -5.64 -14.65
C GLN A 659 -11.46 -5.70 -14.53
N PRO A 660 -10.82 -6.79 -14.97
CA PRO A 660 -9.38 -6.85 -15.13
C PRO A 660 -8.96 -6.11 -16.39
N LEU A 661 -8.28 -5.00 -16.24
CA LEU A 661 -7.71 -4.23 -17.37
C LEU A 661 -6.25 -4.63 -17.57
N MET A 662 -5.87 -4.92 -18.81
CA MET A 662 -4.52 -5.36 -19.18
C MET A 662 -3.73 -4.18 -19.73
N LEU A 663 -2.87 -3.57 -18.91
CA LEU A 663 -2.02 -2.46 -19.33
C LEU A 663 -0.73 -2.96 -19.99
N PRO A 664 -0.27 -2.35 -21.09
CA PRO A 664 1.03 -2.67 -21.65
C PRO A 664 2.15 -2.20 -20.73
N ARG A 665 3.26 -2.91 -20.71
CA ARG A 665 4.45 -2.51 -19.94
C ARG A 665 5.04 -1.21 -20.49
N ALA A 666 5.33 -0.27 -19.62
CA ALA A 666 5.95 1.00 -19.99
C ALA A 666 7.36 0.85 -20.57
N ASN A 667 8.08 -0.25 -20.31
CA ASN A 667 9.47 -0.48 -20.69
C ASN A 667 9.75 -1.92 -21.14
N ALA A 668 8.75 -2.68 -21.59
CA ALA A 668 8.98 -4.04 -22.02
C ALA A 668 9.21 -4.14 -23.52
N THR A 669 10.32 -4.74 -23.90
CA THR A 669 10.65 -5.14 -25.27
C THR A 669 9.95 -6.45 -25.69
N SER A 670 9.08 -7.03 -24.84
CA SER A 670 8.32 -8.22 -25.15
C SER A 670 6.89 -8.17 -24.63
N SER A 671 5.95 -8.68 -25.42
CA SER A 671 4.50 -8.74 -25.18
C SER A 671 4.09 -9.75 -24.09
N GLU A 672 5.02 -10.45 -23.47
CA GLU A 672 4.75 -11.68 -22.74
C GLU A 672 4.08 -11.54 -21.38
N ASN A 673 3.94 -10.31 -20.84
CA ASN A 673 3.22 -10.10 -19.58
C ASN A 673 2.63 -8.69 -19.47
N PRO A 674 1.41 -8.43 -19.92
CA PRO A 674 0.73 -7.16 -19.73
C PRO A 674 0.42 -6.94 -18.24
N TRP A 675 0.38 -5.68 -17.83
CA TRP A 675 0.01 -5.29 -16.48
C TRP A 675 -1.50 -5.43 -16.28
N ARG A 676 -1.93 -6.22 -15.31
CA ARG A 676 -3.34 -6.33 -14.94
C ARG A 676 -3.63 -5.42 -13.75
N ILE A 677 -4.59 -4.51 -13.93
CA ILE A 677 -5.22 -3.77 -12.84
C ILE A 677 -6.68 -4.17 -12.78
N TYR A 678 -7.28 -4.13 -11.60
CA TYR A 678 -8.72 -4.31 -11.43
C TYR A 678 -9.36 -2.95 -11.26
N MET A 679 -10.45 -2.69 -11.96
CA MET A 679 -11.14 -1.42 -11.94
C MET A 679 -12.65 -1.61 -12.01
N ASN A 680 -13.38 -0.87 -11.18
CA ASN A 680 -14.85 -0.89 -11.21
C ASN A 680 -15.36 0.02 -12.34
N ILE A 681 -15.75 -0.60 -13.43
CA ILE A 681 -16.25 0.10 -14.62
C ILE A 681 -17.72 0.43 -14.41
N ARG A 682 -18.02 1.72 -14.38
CA ARG A 682 -19.38 2.25 -14.19
C ARG A 682 -19.94 2.78 -15.53
N PRO A 683 -21.28 2.84 -15.72
CA PRO A 683 -21.88 3.33 -16.97
C PRO A 683 -21.43 4.74 -17.37
N ALA A 684 -21.14 5.62 -16.41
CA ALA A 684 -20.65 6.98 -16.68
C ALA A 684 -19.34 7.01 -17.47
N VAL A 685 -18.50 5.97 -17.36
CA VAL A 685 -17.22 5.86 -18.08
C VAL A 685 -17.41 5.86 -19.61
N SER A 686 -18.57 5.44 -20.13
CA SER A 686 -18.90 5.57 -21.54
C SER A 686 -19.36 6.98 -21.95
N GLY A 687 -19.34 7.94 -21.03
CA GLY A 687 -19.84 9.28 -21.23
C GLY A 687 -18.79 10.27 -21.75
N LEU A 688 -19.31 11.37 -22.23
CA LEU A 688 -18.54 12.56 -22.63
C LEU A 688 -19.29 13.79 -22.11
N VAL A 689 -18.62 14.60 -21.30
CA VAL A 689 -19.18 15.82 -20.72
C VAL A 689 -18.47 17.03 -21.30
N VAL A 690 -19.22 18.11 -21.55
CA VAL A 690 -18.71 19.36 -22.12
C VAL A 690 -19.22 20.55 -21.30
N MET A 691 -18.37 21.54 -21.08
CA MET A 691 -18.68 22.78 -20.36
C MET A 691 -17.80 23.94 -20.82
N GLN A 692 -18.15 25.16 -20.45
CA GLN A 692 -17.26 26.30 -20.66
C GLN A 692 -16.03 26.16 -19.76
N ALA A 693 -14.83 26.39 -20.29
CA ALA A 693 -13.59 26.28 -19.52
C ALA A 693 -13.57 27.26 -18.34
N ALA A 694 -14.13 28.47 -18.51
CA ALA A 694 -14.26 29.46 -17.44
C ALA A 694 -15.21 29.01 -16.31
N ASP A 695 -16.28 28.26 -16.62
CA ASP A 695 -17.20 27.75 -15.62
C ASP A 695 -16.55 26.63 -14.81
N LEU A 696 -15.85 25.70 -15.48
CA LEU A 696 -15.08 24.65 -14.83
C LEU A 696 -13.98 25.25 -13.93
N TYR A 697 -13.20 26.20 -14.45
CA TYR A 697 -12.15 26.86 -13.66
C TYR A 697 -12.70 27.50 -12.38
N ARG A 698 -13.86 28.19 -12.46
CA ARG A 698 -14.51 28.74 -11.27
C ARG A 698 -15.01 27.68 -10.30
N ALA A 699 -15.50 26.55 -10.79
CA ALA A 699 -16.00 25.44 -9.97
C ALA A 699 -14.86 24.72 -9.23
N THR A 700 -13.69 24.60 -9.84
CA THR A 700 -12.52 23.93 -9.26
C THR A 700 -11.66 24.83 -8.39
N THR A 701 -11.82 26.16 -8.47
CA THR A 701 -11.05 27.13 -7.66
C THR A 701 -11.83 27.71 -6.46
N LYS A 702 -13.05 27.26 -6.24
CA LYS A 702 -13.84 27.58 -5.05
C LYS A 702 -13.24 26.91 -3.82
#